data_66b5b7eff93dd472d821610906dad2e4
#
_entry.id   66b5b7eff93dd472d821610906dad2e4
#
_cell.length_a   1.000
_cell.length_b   1.000
_cell.length_c   1.000
_cell.angle_alpha   90.00
_cell.angle_beta   90.00
_cell.angle_gamma   90.00
#
_symmetry.space_group_name_H-M   'P 1'
#
loop_
_entity.id
_entity.type
_entity.pdbx_description
1 polymer ?
#
loop_
_entity_poly.entity_id
_entity_poly.type
_entity_poly.pdbx_seq_one_letter_code
_entity_poly.pdbx_strand_id
1 'polypeptide(L)'
;MSSPKRSLPMWRPATLVVALPVWLVHGAVLAQDAAPAAAAQQVVVTGSNIRRTDTETPSPVQVLTAEDIKNSGYTSVGDVLHNITANNMGSLSQSAPSAFAAGGSGVALRGLTVGATLVLIDGHRMASYPMPDDGERDFVDISSIPIEAIERIEVLKDGASAVYGSDAIAGVVNVILKKSFTGLTLSAETGVSSHGDGATQHGSIMAGWGDLEKDGQNAYVALEGRHANAILLKNRSYLARTDWTPYGGANLTQGTDSGADSGASSGAGSGTGYLVDANGNKTYYPGCTATPAAADQCGYKNPYQTLSPSTTNLDLLGRYTKTLGDGWQANLQGSMLRSEAHQVGLYNNAAATGVGSGGNGGGLNLFHFGPGSAPTPAFPDSFPFVLTVPSTYPGNTTGDTANLLYDFTDIGPLEQTTVTTSYRAVAELAGSIGDWDLNGSVGYTRAATKASFYHYIDFPALQDALNDGSYLVDGTNSQAELNTVAPGASSTSTNDLYFVSARGGTTLADLPGGPLGLSIGADFTHRQLHELFPPSFVNGSQAIGIYSFAEGKQTVSAAYAEVVAPVTKQLELDVAGRVDHYDTTGTSATPKAGFKFTPVQEFTLRGTFSKGFRAPNPAEVGDAGSTSGFVGNLHDPVYCPGGVVQPNLPPGMLDPCNIALQELQLSAPHLKPEKSTSFTLGTIFEPNKTYSATLDYYHITIRNQIISVGQLGQLGLDDAAQLGTTIYRDSNQNILYDTYPFINANTTTTSGVDLDVVGKYDLHEAGHLKAEVQVSYMIAYDLTAQGVTYHLAGTHGPAFVSEDTGTPRTRGAFSLTWDKGPFEIEGTVNYISHYSVTDPSEGIPDCATALSSVFPNGNVPSQFCHVGSFTELNVVARYNWDEHLQLHAGVTNLLNKKAPYDLQTFGSPGNGAEQGGAPYNPSYHQDGAVGPMITVGATYTF
;
A
#
# COMPACT_ATOMS: atom_id res chain seq x y z
N MET A 1 5.78 2.88 53.39
CA MET A 1 6.92 3.70 52.95
C MET A 1 6.74 3.92 51.47
N SER A 2 6.68 5.15 51.06
CA SER A 2 6.22 5.59 49.75
C SER A 2 7.22 5.25 48.64
N SER A 3 6.76 4.53 47.63
CA SER A 3 7.45 4.30 46.38
C SER A 3 7.36 5.51 45.47
N PRO A 4 8.45 6.00 44.85
CA PRO A 4 8.38 7.08 43.90
C PRO A 4 7.93 6.57 42.50
N LYS A 5 6.79 7.04 42.04
CA LYS A 5 6.36 6.95 40.66
C LYS A 5 7.39 7.67 39.76
N ARG A 6 8.14 6.95 38.94
CA ARG A 6 8.90 7.54 37.83
C ARG A 6 7.92 7.81 36.72
N SER A 7 7.66 9.08 36.50
CA SER A 7 6.96 9.61 35.34
C SER A 7 7.89 9.55 34.10
N LEU A 8 7.45 8.90 33.05
CA LEU A 8 8.00 9.06 31.71
C LEU A 8 7.99 10.56 31.32
N PRO A 9 9.01 11.05 30.62
CA PRO A 9 9.04 12.45 30.21
C PRO A 9 7.97 12.68 29.11
N MET A 10 6.84 13.24 29.51
CA MET A 10 5.95 13.88 28.54
C MET A 10 6.70 15.04 27.91
N TRP A 11 7.01 14.90 26.64
CA TRP A 11 7.41 16.02 25.80
C TRP A 11 6.22 16.98 25.74
N ARG A 12 6.36 18.12 26.39
CA ARG A 12 5.47 19.26 26.21
C ARG A 12 5.79 19.88 24.85
N PRO A 13 4.81 20.13 23.99
CA PRO A 13 5.05 20.93 22.79
C PRO A 13 5.51 22.31 23.25
N ALA A 14 6.73 22.68 22.86
CA ALA A 14 7.20 24.06 22.99
C ALA A 14 6.39 24.89 21.98
N THR A 15 5.52 25.72 22.48
CA THR A 15 4.82 26.75 21.71
C THR A 15 5.86 27.75 21.21
N LEU A 16 6.31 27.58 19.98
CA LEU A 16 7.15 28.55 19.29
C LEU A 16 6.26 29.66 18.73
N VAL A 17 6.02 30.68 19.53
CA VAL A 17 5.43 31.93 19.05
C VAL A 17 6.54 32.73 18.42
N VAL A 18 6.67 32.64 17.08
CA VAL A 18 7.55 33.52 16.31
C VAL A 18 6.79 34.81 16.04
N ALA A 19 7.08 35.83 16.80
CA ALA A 19 6.63 37.20 16.53
C ALA A 19 7.57 37.82 15.49
N LEU A 20 7.15 37.89 14.23
CA LEU A 20 7.81 38.64 13.16
C LEU A 20 7.19 40.06 13.07
N PRO A 21 7.96 41.13 13.00
CA PRO A 21 7.44 42.46 12.78
C PRO A 21 7.03 42.68 11.32
N VAL A 22 5.74 42.99 11.13
CA VAL A 22 5.14 43.33 9.84
C VAL A 22 5.54 44.76 9.49
N TRP A 23 6.29 44.96 8.41
CA TRP A 23 6.47 46.23 7.75
C TRP A 23 5.43 46.38 6.63
N LEU A 24 4.47 47.28 6.81
CA LEU A 24 3.46 47.64 5.80
C LEU A 24 4.13 48.49 4.72
N VAL A 25 4.22 47.99 3.51
CA VAL A 25 4.49 48.80 2.32
C VAL A 25 3.18 48.95 1.52
N HIS A 26 2.63 50.15 1.50
CA HIS A 26 1.49 50.49 0.66
C HIS A 26 1.96 50.83 -0.77
N GLY A 27 1.59 49.95 -1.73
CA GLY A 27 1.77 50.18 -3.17
C GLY A 27 0.42 50.44 -3.85
N ALA A 28 0.28 51.52 -4.55
CA ALA A 28 -0.95 51.94 -5.26
C ALA A 28 -1.21 51.06 -6.50
N VAL A 29 -2.45 50.58 -6.62
CA VAL A 29 -2.92 49.82 -7.79
C VAL A 29 -3.37 50.78 -8.89
N LEU A 30 -2.77 50.67 -10.09
CA LEU A 30 -3.27 51.27 -11.33
C LEU A 30 -4.07 50.20 -12.09
N ALA A 31 -5.32 50.52 -12.43
CA ALA A 31 -6.18 49.67 -13.25
C ALA A 31 -5.58 49.47 -14.65
N GLN A 32 -5.54 48.19 -15.08
CA GLN A 32 -5.02 47.80 -16.39
C GLN A 32 -6.16 47.28 -17.27
N ASP A 33 -6.17 47.78 -18.53
CA ASP A 33 -7.14 47.42 -19.56
C ASP A 33 -7.08 45.93 -19.93
N ALA A 34 -8.22 45.36 -20.34
CA ALA A 34 -8.38 43.98 -20.71
C ALA A 34 -7.43 43.56 -21.85
N ALA A 35 -6.59 42.58 -21.59
CA ALA A 35 -5.70 41.96 -22.57
C ALA A 35 -6.47 41.11 -23.59
N PRO A 36 -5.97 40.98 -24.83
CA PRO A 36 -6.56 40.10 -25.85
C PRO A 36 -6.53 38.64 -25.38
N ALA A 37 -7.56 37.87 -25.77
CA ALA A 37 -7.70 36.48 -25.42
C ALA A 37 -6.39 35.70 -25.68
N ALA A 38 -5.81 35.14 -24.62
CA ALA A 38 -4.59 34.34 -24.71
C ALA A 38 -4.82 33.18 -25.69
N ALA A 39 -3.84 32.95 -26.59
CA ALA A 39 -3.85 31.75 -27.44
C ALA A 39 -3.92 30.51 -26.53
N ALA A 40 -4.79 29.54 -26.88
CA ALA A 40 -4.97 28.33 -26.11
C ALA A 40 -3.60 27.66 -25.85
N GLN A 41 -3.23 27.54 -24.58
CA GLN A 41 -1.93 27.00 -24.19
C GLN A 41 -1.87 25.54 -24.56
N GLN A 42 -0.92 25.13 -25.39
CA GLN A 42 -0.70 23.72 -25.71
C GLN A 42 -0.10 22.98 -24.52
N VAL A 43 -0.71 21.87 -24.12
CA VAL A 43 -0.25 21.00 -23.04
C VAL A 43 0.04 19.58 -23.53
N VAL A 44 0.95 18.88 -22.89
CA VAL A 44 1.10 17.42 -23.03
C VAL A 44 0.20 16.79 -22.00
N VAL A 45 -0.76 15.98 -22.44
CA VAL A 45 -1.68 15.23 -21.57
C VAL A 45 -1.09 13.84 -21.32
N THR A 46 -1.21 13.32 -20.11
CA THR A 46 -0.74 11.97 -19.78
C THR A 46 -1.31 10.93 -20.74
N GLY A 47 -0.44 10.07 -21.31
CA GLY A 47 -0.78 9.06 -22.32
C GLY A 47 -0.45 9.44 -23.75
N SER A 48 0.08 10.66 -23.99
CA SER A 48 0.60 11.09 -25.31
C SER A 48 1.88 11.93 -25.13
N ASN A 49 2.80 11.84 -26.07
CA ASN A 49 4.01 12.67 -26.15
C ASN A 49 3.85 13.91 -27.06
N ILE A 50 2.68 14.08 -27.67
CA ILE A 50 2.38 15.18 -28.60
C ILE A 50 1.63 16.28 -27.85
N ARG A 51 2.07 17.53 -28.02
CA ARG A 51 1.39 18.71 -27.48
C ARG A 51 0.02 18.89 -28.12
N ARG A 52 -1.01 19.14 -27.30
CA ARG A 52 -2.41 19.32 -27.75
C ARG A 52 -2.99 20.61 -27.20
N THR A 53 -3.97 21.14 -27.88
CA THR A 53 -4.85 22.21 -27.37
C THR A 53 -6.13 21.66 -26.75
N ASP A 54 -6.45 20.38 -27.04
CA ASP A 54 -7.59 19.63 -26.54
C ASP A 54 -7.10 18.63 -25.49
N THR A 55 -7.68 18.63 -24.31
CA THR A 55 -7.37 17.68 -23.22
C THR A 55 -7.99 16.30 -23.42
N GLU A 56 -8.98 16.18 -24.34
CA GLU A 56 -9.65 14.92 -24.66
C GLU A 56 -8.80 14.06 -25.59
N THR A 57 -8.39 12.89 -25.10
CA THR A 57 -7.56 11.91 -25.83
C THR A 57 -8.36 10.63 -26.16
N PRO A 58 -7.87 9.77 -27.09
CA PRO A 58 -8.45 8.44 -27.28
C PRO A 58 -8.47 7.60 -26.01
N SER A 59 -7.51 7.77 -25.11
CA SER A 59 -7.47 7.09 -23.80
C SER A 59 -8.21 7.90 -22.75
N PRO A 60 -8.97 7.27 -21.82
CA PRO A 60 -9.65 7.97 -20.74
C PRO A 60 -8.66 8.50 -19.70
N VAL A 61 -8.64 9.81 -19.48
CA VAL A 61 -7.83 10.49 -18.44
C VAL A 61 -8.78 11.21 -17.50
N GLN A 62 -8.67 10.92 -16.20
CA GLN A 62 -9.31 11.68 -15.13
C GLN A 62 -8.33 12.74 -14.63
N VAL A 63 -8.77 13.98 -14.55
CA VAL A 63 -7.97 15.09 -14.05
C VAL A 63 -8.55 15.55 -12.72
N LEU A 64 -7.72 15.50 -11.67
CA LEU A 64 -8.01 16.08 -10.36
C LEU A 64 -7.26 17.40 -10.27
N THR A 65 -7.96 18.50 -10.34
CA THR A 65 -7.35 19.84 -10.24
C THR A 65 -6.91 20.16 -8.81
N ALA A 66 -6.05 21.15 -8.63
CA ALA A 66 -5.70 21.63 -7.28
C ALA A 66 -6.94 22.06 -6.46
N GLU A 67 -8.00 22.55 -7.12
CA GLU A 67 -9.27 22.89 -6.51
C GLU A 67 -10.03 21.64 -6.06
N ASP A 68 -10.16 20.61 -6.92
CA ASP A 68 -10.80 19.34 -6.55
C ASP A 68 -10.07 18.66 -5.38
N ILE A 69 -8.72 18.67 -5.41
CA ILE A 69 -7.87 18.15 -4.33
C ILE A 69 -8.15 18.89 -3.02
N LYS A 70 -8.16 20.23 -3.07
CA LYS A 70 -8.44 21.07 -1.91
C LYS A 70 -9.88 20.88 -1.39
N ASN A 71 -10.84 20.67 -2.30
CA ASN A 71 -12.25 20.47 -1.98
C ASN A 71 -12.53 19.11 -1.34
N SER A 72 -11.72 18.08 -1.63
CA SER A 72 -11.85 16.77 -0.99
C SER A 72 -11.65 16.82 0.53
N GLY A 73 -10.92 17.82 1.05
CA GLY A 73 -10.56 17.94 2.47
C GLY A 73 -9.44 17.00 2.90
N TYR A 74 -8.86 16.22 2.00
CA TYR A 74 -7.70 15.40 2.29
C TYR A 74 -6.40 16.22 2.26
N THR A 75 -5.49 15.89 3.16
CA THR A 75 -4.22 16.62 3.32
C THR A 75 -3.01 15.84 2.75
N SER A 76 -3.22 14.68 2.16
CA SER A 76 -2.17 13.91 1.49
C SER A 76 -2.59 13.44 0.10
N VAL A 77 -1.62 13.32 -0.81
CA VAL A 77 -1.84 12.73 -2.15
C VAL A 77 -2.29 11.28 -2.04
N GLY A 78 -1.76 10.54 -1.05
CA GLY A 78 -2.16 9.18 -0.76
C GLY A 78 -3.67 9.07 -0.51
N ASP A 79 -4.22 9.90 0.40
CA ASP A 79 -5.65 9.87 0.74
C ASP A 79 -6.53 10.28 -0.45
N VAL A 80 -6.11 11.29 -1.23
CA VAL A 80 -6.83 11.70 -2.45
C VAL A 80 -6.90 10.54 -3.44
N LEU A 81 -5.77 9.90 -3.75
CA LEU A 81 -5.72 8.80 -4.71
C LEU A 81 -6.38 7.52 -4.19
N HIS A 82 -6.37 7.30 -2.87
CA HIS A 82 -7.05 6.17 -2.26
C HIS A 82 -8.57 6.22 -2.47
N ASN A 83 -9.14 7.42 -2.55
CA ASN A 83 -10.57 7.66 -2.69
C ASN A 83 -11.08 7.78 -4.14
N ILE A 84 -10.20 7.75 -5.17
CA ILE A 84 -10.69 7.70 -6.56
C ILE A 84 -11.39 6.37 -6.85
N THR A 85 -12.44 6.40 -7.68
CA THR A 85 -13.25 5.21 -7.97
C THR A 85 -12.52 4.11 -8.72
N ALA A 86 -11.49 4.47 -9.50
CA ALA A 86 -10.66 3.52 -10.25
C ALA A 86 -9.59 2.82 -9.39
N ASN A 87 -9.26 3.35 -8.19
CA ASN A 87 -8.41 2.67 -7.23
C ASN A 87 -9.22 1.58 -6.53
N ASN A 88 -8.82 0.35 -6.66
CA ASN A 88 -9.52 -0.81 -6.10
C ASN A 88 -8.46 -1.70 -5.43
N MET A 89 -8.79 -2.88 -4.99
CA MET A 89 -7.97 -3.77 -4.17
C MET A 89 -6.44 -3.64 -4.39
N GLY A 90 -5.64 -3.92 -3.36
CA GLY A 90 -4.18 -3.92 -3.43
C GLY A 90 -3.52 -2.54 -3.31
N SER A 91 -4.26 -1.51 -2.89
CA SER A 91 -3.67 -0.21 -2.54
C SER A 91 -3.17 -0.20 -1.10
N LEU A 92 -2.05 0.51 -0.89
CA LEU A 92 -1.39 0.62 0.41
C LEU A 92 -1.64 1.98 1.03
N SER A 93 -1.94 2.02 2.33
CA SER A 93 -2.16 3.26 3.08
C SER A 93 -1.18 3.39 4.24
N GLN A 94 -0.55 4.56 4.35
CA GLN A 94 0.31 4.89 5.51
C GLN A 94 -0.47 4.89 6.83
N SER A 95 -1.79 5.11 6.78
CA SER A 95 -2.67 5.14 7.95
C SER A 95 -3.06 3.75 8.46
N ALA A 96 -2.68 2.68 7.76
CA ALA A 96 -2.92 1.29 8.16
C ALA A 96 -1.61 0.62 8.61
N PRO A 97 -1.64 -0.23 9.65
CA PRO A 97 -0.51 -1.12 9.96
C PRO A 97 -0.24 -2.05 8.76
N SER A 98 1.02 -2.25 8.41
CA SER A 98 1.44 -3.14 7.32
C SER A 98 2.66 -3.96 7.72
N ALA A 99 2.81 -5.14 7.10
CA ALA A 99 3.94 -6.06 7.30
C ALA A 99 5.18 -5.64 6.52
N PHE A 100 5.14 -5.84 5.22
CA PHE A 100 6.29 -5.64 4.34
C PHE A 100 6.55 -4.16 4.05
N ALA A 101 5.55 -3.47 3.52
CA ALA A 101 5.66 -2.08 3.07
C ALA A 101 5.33 -1.05 4.16
N ALA A 102 5.67 -1.34 5.43
CA ALA A 102 5.31 -0.51 6.58
C ALA A 102 5.71 0.97 6.40
N GLY A 103 4.74 1.87 6.55
CA GLY A 103 4.93 3.31 6.42
C GLY A 103 4.90 3.85 4.98
N GLY A 104 4.75 2.99 3.96
CA GLY A 104 4.55 3.38 2.57
C GLY A 104 3.07 3.58 2.21
N SER A 105 2.83 4.30 1.11
CA SER A 105 1.50 4.47 0.51
C SER A 105 1.58 4.27 -1.00
N GLY A 106 0.74 3.38 -1.54
CA GLY A 106 0.73 3.01 -2.96
C GLY A 106 -0.67 2.95 -3.55
N VAL A 107 -0.80 3.22 -4.85
CA VAL A 107 -2.08 3.20 -5.58
C VAL A 107 -2.16 1.99 -6.51
N ALA A 108 -3.29 1.29 -6.51
CA ALA A 108 -3.57 0.13 -7.35
C ALA A 108 -4.82 0.35 -8.21
N LEU A 109 -4.63 0.68 -9.48
CA LEU A 109 -5.76 0.92 -10.37
C LEU A 109 -6.40 -0.41 -10.82
N ARG A 110 -7.75 -0.43 -10.86
CA ARG A 110 -8.57 -1.55 -11.39
C ARG A 110 -8.30 -2.91 -10.76
N GLY A 111 -7.74 -2.91 -9.52
CA GLY A 111 -7.44 -4.13 -8.78
C GLY A 111 -6.25 -4.94 -9.34
N LEU A 112 -5.35 -4.32 -10.09
CA LEU A 112 -4.21 -5.00 -10.72
C LEU A 112 -2.88 -4.79 -9.96
N THR A 113 -2.92 -4.55 -8.66
CA THR A 113 -1.79 -4.33 -7.73
C THR A 113 -1.05 -3.00 -7.90
N VAL A 114 -0.28 -2.62 -6.88
CA VAL A 114 0.59 -1.43 -6.93
C VAL A 114 1.70 -1.57 -7.98
N GLY A 115 2.19 -2.79 -8.25
CA GLY A 115 3.24 -3.05 -9.24
C GLY A 115 2.79 -2.93 -10.70
N ALA A 116 1.47 -2.85 -10.98
CA ALA A 116 0.92 -2.66 -12.33
C ALA A 116 0.46 -1.21 -12.60
N THR A 117 0.61 -0.30 -11.62
CA THR A 117 0.24 1.11 -11.70
C THR A 117 1.48 1.98 -11.67
N LEU A 118 1.77 2.71 -12.75
CA LEU A 118 2.93 3.58 -12.83
C LEU A 118 2.62 4.95 -12.20
N VAL A 119 3.46 5.39 -11.26
CA VAL A 119 3.38 6.74 -10.67
C VAL A 119 4.53 7.60 -11.17
N LEU A 120 4.21 8.84 -11.59
CA LEU A 120 5.14 9.81 -12.14
C LEU A 120 4.99 11.17 -11.44
N ILE A 121 6.08 11.94 -11.40
CA ILE A 121 6.05 13.37 -11.06
C ILE A 121 6.57 14.16 -12.27
N ASP A 122 5.75 15.05 -12.81
CA ASP A 122 6.04 15.81 -14.06
C ASP A 122 6.47 14.89 -15.23
N GLY A 123 5.86 13.69 -15.35
CA GLY A 123 6.18 12.71 -16.38
C GLY A 123 7.46 11.89 -16.15
N HIS A 124 8.14 12.05 -15.03
CA HIS A 124 9.38 11.34 -14.71
C HIS A 124 9.15 10.28 -13.62
N ARG A 125 9.81 9.12 -13.77
CA ARG A 125 9.79 8.05 -12.77
C ARG A 125 10.48 8.48 -11.48
N MET A 126 10.01 7.93 -10.35
CA MET A 126 10.62 8.02 -9.03
C MET A 126 11.31 6.71 -8.67
N ALA A 127 12.24 6.75 -7.73
CA ALA A 127 12.71 5.54 -7.06
C ALA A 127 11.54 4.88 -6.33
N SER A 128 11.41 3.56 -6.47
CA SER A 128 10.40 2.79 -5.74
C SER A 128 10.70 2.78 -4.23
N TYR A 129 9.67 2.56 -3.43
CA TYR A 129 9.83 2.30 -2.00
C TYR A 129 10.79 1.11 -1.81
N PRO A 130 11.82 1.21 -0.95
CA PRO A 130 12.87 0.21 -0.91
C PRO A 130 12.52 -1.06 -0.12
N MET A 131 11.28 -1.20 0.30
CA MET A 131 10.69 -2.40 0.89
C MET A 131 9.48 -2.77 0.02
N PRO A 132 9.63 -3.68 -0.95
CA PRO A 132 8.55 -4.07 -1.85
C PRO A 132 7.33 -4.60 -1.11
N ASP A 133 6.14 -4.34 -1.64
CA ASP A 133 4.90 -4.91 -1.12
C ASP A 133 4.92 -6.43 -1.27
N ASP A 134 4.59 -7.17 -0.20
CA ASP A 134 4.72 -8.63 -0.07
C ASP A 134 6.15 -9.16 -0.37
N GLY A 135 7.17 -8.32 -0.29
CA GLY A 135 8.54 -8.67 -0.65
C GLY A 135 8.75 -8.88 -2.17
N GLU A 136 7.78 -8.50 -3.01
CA GLU A 136 7.82 -8.75 -4.46
C GLU A 136 7.43 -7.55 -5.33
N ARG A 137 6.48 -6.68 -4.92
CA ARG A 137 5.89 -5.66 -5.78
C ARG A 137 6.51 -4.28 -5.54
N ASP A 138 7.18 -3.77 -6.56
CA ASP A 138 7.67 -2.39 -6.54
C ASP A 138 6.51 -1.38 -6.62
N PHE A 139 6.57 -0.32 -5.82
CA PHE A 139 5.67 0.83 -5.89
C PHE A 139 6.37 2.13 -5.52
N VAL A 140 5.81 3.26 -5.93
CA VAL A 140 6.27 4.59 -5.53
C VAL A 140 5.47 5.06 -4.33
N ASP A 141 6.15 5.47 -3.26
CA ASP A 141 5.51 6.06 -2.09
C ASP A 141 4.95 7.45 -2.42
N ILE A 142 3.63 7.58 -2.31
CA ILE A 142 2.88 8.81 -2.60
C ILE A 142 2.50 9.60 -1.32
N SER A 143 2.90 9.13 -0.15
CA SER A 143 2.57 9.74 1.15
C SER A 143 3.19 11.12 1.36
N SER A 144 4.30 11.40 0.68
CA SER A 144 5.16 12.56 0.93
C SER A 144 5.31 13.50 -0.28
N ILE A 145 4.29 13.65 -1.12
CA ILE A 145 4.30 14.65 -2.19
C ILE A 145 3.60 15.90 -1.66
N PRO A 146 4.27 17.09 -1.61
CA PRO A 146 3.67 18.28 -1.03
C PRO A 146 2.46 18.75 -1.86
N ILE A 147 1.28 18.71 -1.23
CA ILE A 147 -0.01 18.95 -1.90
C ILE A 147 -0.14 20.38 -2.43
N GLU A 148 0.44 21.37 -1.73
CA GLU A 148 0.42 22.77 -2.14
C GLU A 148 1.22 23.06 -3.42
N ALA A 149 2.22 22.22 -3.75
CA ALA A 149 2.99 22.36 -4.97
C ALA A 149 2.32 21.73 -6.20
N ILE A 150 1.20 21.04 -6.03
CA ILE A 150 0.50 20.34 -7.10
C ILE A 150 -0.37 21.32 -7.88
N GLU A 151 -0.26 21.25 -9.22
CA GLU A 151 -1.17 21.93 -10.15
C GLU A 151 -2.42 21.05 -10.42
N ARG A 152 -2.18 19.73 -10.64
CA ARG A 152 -3.21 18.72 -10.87
C ARG A 152 -2.61 17.31 -10.80
N ILE A 153 -3.47 16.31 -10.65
CA ILE A 153 -3.12 14.90 -10.80
C ILE A 153 -3.89 14.35 -12.00
N GLU A 154 -3.16 13.74 -12.94
CA GLU A 154 -3.74 13.07 -14.11
C GLU A 154 -3.72 11.57 -13.90
N VAL A 155 -4.88 10.92 -13.92
CA VAL A 155 -5.04 9.47 -13.79
C VAL A 155 -5.46 8.90 -15.14
N LEU A 156 -4.52 8.33 -15.86
CA LEU A 156 -4.76 7.65 -17.13
C LEU A 156 -5.27 6.23 -16.84
N LYS A 157 -6.52 5.98 -17.19
CA LYS A 157 -7.22 4.70 -16.95
C LYS A 157 -7.14 3.77 -18.18
N ASP A 158 -5.93 3.55 -18.71
CA ASP A 158 -5.66 2.75 -19.90
C ASP A 158 -4.24 2.18 -19.88
N GLY A 159 -4.00 1.09 -20.61
CA GLY A 159 -2.65 0.58 -20.84
C GLY A 159 -1.78 1.59 -21.57
N ALA A 160 -0.64 1.96 -20.99
CA ALA A 160 0.22 3.03 -21.48
C ALA A 160 1.70 2.63 -21.67
N SER A 161 1.99 1.33 -21.72
CA SER A 161 3.38 0.84 -21.90
C SER A 161 4.01 1.28 -23.22
N ALA A 162 3.22 1.60 -24.25
CA ALA A 162 3.72 2.16 -25.51
C ALA A 162 4.30 3.58 -25.38
N VAL A 163 3.97 4.29 -24.29
CA VAL A 163 4.47 5.63 -23.99
C VAL A 163 5.51 5.58 -22.86
N TYR A 164 5.23 4.86 -21.77
CA TYR A 164 6.00 4.92 -20.53
C TYR A 164 6.81 3.64 -20.23
N GLY A 165 6.67 2.57 -21.02
CA GLY A 165 7.36 1.29 -20.80
C GLY A 165 6.70 0.41 -19.74
N SER A 166 7.50 -0.34 -18.97
CA SER A 166 7.04 -1.26 -17.92
C SER A 166 6.14 -0.59 -16.88
N ASP A 167 5.32 -1.40 -16.20
CA ASP A 167 4.48 -1.06 -15.03
C ASP A 167 3.21 -0.24 -15.34
N ALA A 168 3.08 0.27 -16.58
CA ALA A 168 1.90 1.03 -17.04
C ALA A 168 0.82 0.10 -17.64
N ILE A 169 0.43 -0.96 -16.92
CA ILE A 169 -0.57 -1.96 -17.35
C ILE A 169 -1.97 -1.53 -16.95
N ALA A 170 -2.18 -1.26 -15.68
CA ALA A 170 -3.47 -0.85 -15.11
C ALA A 170 -3.79 0.61 -15.42
N GLY A 171 -2.75 1.43 -15.49
CA GLY A 171 -2.83 2.85 -15.76
C GLY A 171 -1.58 3.61 -15.31
N VAL A 172 -1.69 4.94 -15.36
CA VAL A 172 -0.62 5.86 -14.94
C VAL A 172 -1.22 6.96 -14.07
N VAL A 173 -0.59 7.22 -12.94
CA VAL A 173 -0.85 8.40 -12.10
C VAL A 173 0.30 9.38 -12.29
N ASN A 174 0.03 10.56 -12.82
CA ASN A 174 1.03 11.58 -13.07
C ASN A 174 0.70 12.82 -12.24
N VAL A 175 1.55 13.10 -11.24
CA VAL A 175 1.43 14.29 -10.39
C VAL A 175 2.14 15.44 -11.09
N ILE A 176 1.38 16.44 -11.53
CA ILE A 176 1.90 17.63 -12.23
C ILE A 176 2.09 18.73 -11.20
N LEU A 177 3.32 19.22 -11.08
CA LEU A 177 3.67 20.31 -10.19
C LEU A 177 3.43 21.68 -10.87
N LYS A 178 3.15 22.70 -10.06
CA LYS A 178 3.04 24.09 -10.52
C LYS A 178 4.29 24.49 -11.30
N LYS A 179 4.10 25.03 -12.50
CA LYS A 179 5.22 25.49 -13.36
C LYS A 179 5.88 26.74 -12.85
N SER A 180 5.12 27.62 -12.22
CA SER A 180 5.58 28.86 -11.62
C SER A 180 4.69 29.22 -10.43
N PHE A 181 5.26 29.96 -9.50
CA PHE A 181 4.52 30.54 -8.38
C PHE A 181 5.18 31.87 -7.98
N THR A 182 4.38 32.90 -7.65
CA THR A 182 4.86 34.20 -7.19
C THR A 182 4.06 34.61 -5.97
N GLY A 183 4.72 35.19 -4.97
CA GLY A 183 4.10 35.55 -3.70
C GLY A 183 4.44 34.59 -2.58
N LEU A 184 3.69 34.67 -1.50
CA LEU A 184 3.83 33.85 -0.31
C LEU A 184 2.46 33.33 0.11
N THR A 185 2.32 32.01 0.25
CA THR A 185 1.14 31.36 0.83
C THR A 185 1.54 30.60 2.07
N LEU A 186 0.78 30.78 3.14
CA LEU A 186 0.90 30.07 4.41
C LEU A 186 -0.42 29.34 4.67
N SER A 187 -0.36 28.05 5.02
CA SER A 187 -1.53 27.26 5.41
C SER A 187 -1.28 26.56 6.73
N ALA A 188 -2.31 26.46 7.56
CA ALA A 188 -2.28 25.69 8.80
C ALA A 188 -3.64 25.06 9.06
N GLU A 189 -3.64 23.79 9.41
CA GLU A 189 -4.83 23.00 9.72
C GLU A 189 -4.59 22.10 10.92
N THR A 190 -5.62 21.86 11.71
CA THR A 190 -5.62 20.87 12.78
C THR A 190 -6.93 20.09 12.78
N GLY A 191 -6.85 18.82 13.16
CA GLY A 191 -8.00 17.94 13.24
C GLY A 191 -7.97 17.04 14.47
N VAL A 192 -9.11 16.44 14.77
CA VAL A 192 -9.27 15.44 15.85
C VAL A 192 -10.47 14.56 15.57
N SER A 193 -10.38 13.27 15.94
CA SER A 193 -11.53 12.37 15.82
C SER A 193 -12.64 12.75 16.82
N SER A 194 -13.87 12.37 16.53
CA SER A 194 -15.01 12.52 17.44
C SER A 194 -14.83 11.77 18.77
N HIS A 195 -13.84 10.89 18.88
CA HIS A 195 -13.46 10.16 20.08
C HIS A 195 -12.40 10.90 20.90
N GLY A 196 -11.89 12.04 20.43
CA GLY A 196 -10.87 12.86 21.10
C GLY A 196 -9.45 12.31 20.98
N ASP A 197 -9.20 11.42 20.01
CA ASP A 197 -7.89 10.86 19.68
C ASP A 197 -7.53 11.13 18.21
N GLY A 198 -6.38 10.61 17.74
CA GLY A 198 -5.94 10.75 16.35
C GLY A 198 -5.78 12.22 15.92
N ALA A 199 -5.31 13.09 16.84
CA ALA A 199 -5.14 14.51 16.51
C ALA A 199 -4.16 14.68 15.34
N THR A 200 -4.55 15.52 14.36
CA THR A 200 -3.75 15.83 13.18
C THR A 200 -3.32 17.28 13.18
N GLN A 201 -2.13 17.56 12.66
CA GLN A 201 -1.62 18.90 12.42
C GLN A 201 -0.99 18.91 11.01
N HIS A 202 -1.34 19.93 10.24
CA HIS A 202 -0.80 20.18 8.91
C HIS A 202 -0.42 21.65 8.81
N GLY A 203 0.72 21.92 8.19
CA GLY A 203 1.15 23.27 7.91
C GLY A 203 2.01 23.33 6.67
N SER A 204 1.82 24.36 5.84
CA SER A 204 2.60 24.57 4.62
C SER A 204 3.03 26.01 4.44
N ILE A 205 4.14 26.19 3.76
CA ILE A 205 4.68 27.46 3.30
C ILE A 205 5.09 27.29 1.85
N MET A 206 4.52 28.11 0.98
CA MET A 206 4.94 28.21 -0.42
C MET A 206 5.35 29.63 -0.73
N ALA A 207 6.61 29.83 -1.14
CA ALA A 207 7.19 31.13 -1.46
C ALA A 207 7.78 31.11 -2.86
N GLY A 208 7.49 32.13 -3.65
CA GLY A 208 7.98 32.20 -5.02
C GLY A 208 8.26 33.63 -5.49
N TRP A 209 9.17 33.76 -6.41
CA TRP A 209 9.61 35.03 -6.95
C TRP A 209 10.05 34.95 -8.41
N GLY A 210 9.96 36.10 -9.06
CA GLY A 210 10.12 36.22 -10.50
C GLY A 210 8.83 35.91 -11.24
N ASP A 211 8.66 36.53 -12.38
CA ASP A 211 7.55 36.35 -13.31
C ASP A 211 8.10 35.75 -14.60
N LEU A 212 7.68 34.53 -14.92
CA LEU A 212 8.24 33.81 -16.06
C LEU A 212 7.98 34.50 -17.41
N GLU A 213 6.84 35.21 -17.52
CA GLU A 213 6.48 35.98 -18.74
C GLU A 213 7.21 37.33 -18.82
N LYS A 214 7.37 38.05 -17.67
CA LYS A 214 7.98 39.37 -17.65
C LYS A 214 9.50 39.30 -17.45
N ASP A 215 9.96 38.47 -16.52
CA ASP A 215 11.37 38.42 -16.10
C ASP A 215 12.13 37.26 -16.80
N GLY A 216 11.40 36.40 -17.51
CA GLY A 216 11.92 35.18 -18.12
C GLY A 216 12.46 34.16 -17.10
N GLN A 217 12.10 34.28 -15.84
CA GLN A 217 12.50 33.35 -14.79
C GLN A 217 11.50 33.33 -13.63
N ASN A 218 11.40 32.19 -12.98
CA ASN A 218 10.64 32.01 -11.76
C ASN A 218 11.35 31.00 -10.86
N ALA A 219 11.34 31.25 -9.58
CA ALA A 219 11.78 30.29 -8.57
C ALA A 219 10.72 30.19 -7.48
N TYR A 220 10.44 28.97 -7.00
CA TYR A 220 9.63 28.79 -5.82
C TYR A 220 10.14 27.65 -4.94
N VAL A 221 9.77 27.71 -3.66
CA VAL A 221 10.03 26.68 -2.66
C VAL A 221 8.73 26.39 -1.94
N ALA A 222 8.40 25.11 -1.77
CA ALA A 222 7.31 24.61 -0.93
C ALA A 222 7.90 23.81 0.22
N LEU A 223 7.45 24.10 1.43
CA LEU A 223 7.74 23.36 2.67
C LEU A 223 6.40 22.95 3.26
N GLU A 224 6.26 21.66 3.57
CA GLU A 224 5.05 21.10 4.15
C GLU A 224 5.39 20.17 5.29
N GLY A 225 4.63 20.25 6.39
CA GLY A 225 4.75 19.35 7.52
C GLY A 225 3.39 18.82 7.94
N ARG A 226 3.29 17.50 8.14
CA ARG A 226 2.09 16.82 8.62
C ARG A 226 2.44 15.91 9.77
N HIS A 227 1.57 15.88 10.77
CA HIS A 227 1.66 14.95 11.89
C HIS A 227 0.28 14.42 12.23
N ALA A 228 0.19 13.10 12.47
CA ALA A 228 -1.00 12.45 13.00
C ALA A 228 -0.61 11.59 14.21
N ASN A 229 -1.33 11.74 15.30
CA ASN A 229 -1.17 10.89 16.48
C ASN A 229 -1.78 9.52 16.21
N ALA A 230 -1.20 8.48 16.80
CA ALA A 230 -1.74 7.13 16.74
C ALA A 230 -3.18 7.07 17.30
N ILE A 231 -4.01 6.23 16.67
CA ILE A 231 -5.28 5.78 17.21
C ILE A 231 -5.10 4.37 17.77
N LEU A 232 -5.45 4.16 19.03
CA LEU A 232 -5.31 2.86 19.68
C LEU A 232 -6.58 2.02 19.48
N LEU A 233 -6.41 0.72 19.22
CA LEU A 233 -7.51 -0.23 19.02
C LEU A 233 -8.51 -0.22 20.19
N LYS A 234 -8.04 -0.11 21.43
CA LYS A 234 -8.90 -0.03 22.62
C LYS A 234 -9.94 1.10 22.59
N ASN A 235 -9.67 2.17 21.82
CA ASN A 235 -10.59 3.31 21.69
C ASN A 235 -11.73 3.04 20.71
N ARG A 236 -11.73 1.87 20.06
CA ARG A 236 -12.75 1.40 19.10
C ARG A 236 -13.26 0.03 19.56
N SER A 237 -14.04 0.04 20.64
CA SER A 237 -14.48 -1.18 21.34
C SER A 237 -15.13 -2.24 20.43
N TYR A 238 -15.77 -1.84 19.34
CA TYR A 238 -16.36 -2.79 18.41
C TYR A 238 -15.32 -3.53 17.54
N LEU A 239 -14.19 -2.85 17.20
CA LEU A 239 -13.07 -3.45 16.48
C LEU A 239 -12.10 -4.18 17.42
N ALA A 240 -12.05 -3.79 18.69
CA ALA A 240 -11.28 -4.50 19.73
C ALA A 240 -11.97 -5.80 20.19
N ARG A 241 -12.96 -6.30 19.44
CA ARG A 241 -13.68 -7.52 19.79
C ARG A 241 -12.87 -8.74 19.38
N THR A 242 -12.59 -9.61 20.33
CA THR A 242 -11.95 -10.92 20.15
C THR A 242 -12.86 -12.07 20.61
N ASP A 243 -13.88 -11.79 21.43
CA ASP A 243 -14.86 -12.76 21.89
C ASP A 243 -16.09 -12.80 20.94
N TRP A 244 -16.21 -13.88 20.16
CA TRP A 244 -17.31 -14.14 19.21
C TRP A 244 -18.36 -15.13 19.77
N THR A 245 -18.20 -15.58 21.03
CA THR A 245 -19.15 -16.51 21.68
C THR A 245 -20.61 -15.99 21.69
N PRO A 246 -20.89 -14.67 21.83
CA PRO A 246 -22.25 -14.16 21.70
C PRO A 246 -22.92 -14.41 20.36
N TYR A 247 -22.13 -14.72 19.32
CA TYR A 247 -22.59 -15.05 17.96
C TYR A 247 -22.45 -16.55 17.63
N GLY A 248 -22.08 -17.38 18.61
CA GLY A 248 -21.84 -18.81 18.41
C GLY A 248 -20.46 -19.17 17.90
N GLY A 249 -19.54 -18.21 17.87
CA GLY A 249 -18.13 -18.38 17.51
C GLY A 249 -17.22 -18.71 18.70
N ALA A 250 -15.92 -18.66 18.48
CA ALA A 250 -14.87 -18.86 19.48
C ALA A 250 -14.58 -17.56 20.27
N ASN A 251 -13.97 -17.71 21.45
CA ASN A 251 -13.31 -16.62 22.13
C ASN A 251 -11.84 -16.62 21.72
N LEU A 252 -11.45 -15.64 20.89
CA LEU A 252 -10.10 -15.47 20.36
C LEU A 252 -9.26 -14.46 21.18
N THR A 253 -9.69 -14.15 22.40
CA THR A 253 -8.89 -13.29 23.28
C THR A 253 -7.55 -13.96 23.56
N GLN A 254 -6.47 -13.29 23.25
CA GLN A 254 -5.11 -13.79 23.44
C GLN A 254 -4.91 -14.25 24.91
N GLY A 255 -4.35 -15.44 25.11
CA GLY A 255 -4.20 -16.04 26.41
C GLY A 255 -5.41 -16.85 26.92
N THR A 256 -6.51 -16.98 26.18
CA THR A 256 -7.60 -17.89 26.52
C THR A 256 -7.35 -19.28 25.92
N ASP A 257 -7.54 -20.33 26.72
CA ASP A 257 -7.50 -21.72 26.21
C ASP A 257 -8.81 -21.96 25.45
N SER A 258 -8.80 -21.82 24.15
CA SER A 258 -9.95 -22.13 23.31
C SER A 258 -10.13 -23.64 23.15
N GLY A 259 -10.09 -24.43 24.18
CA GLY A 259 -10.40 -25.87 24.33
C GLY A 259 -10.84 -26.70 23.12
N ALA A 260 -10.45 -26.32 21.92
CA ALA A 260 -10.69 -27.02 20.68
C ALA A 260 -9.44 -27.84 20.34
N ASP A 261 -9.49 -29.10 20.72
CA ASP A 261 -8.67 -30.19 20.18
C ASP A 261 -8.96 -30.43 18.69
N SER A 262 -9.30 -29.40 17.99
CA SER A 262 -9.49 -29.40 16.53
C SER A 262 -8.27 -28.72 15.91
N GLY A 263 -7.33 -29.48 15.44
CA GLY A 263 -6.19 -29.31 14.55
C GLY A 263 -5.89 -27.99 13.83
N ALA A 264 -6.51 -26.90 14.19
CA ALA A 264 -6.12 -25.57 13.79
C ALA A 264 -5.10 -25.09 14.81
N SER A 265 -3.89 -24.85 14.38
CA SER A 265 -2.80 -24.25 15.14
C SER A 265 -3.07 -22.77 15.47
N SER A 266 -4.16 -22.50 16.16
CA SER A 266 -4.29 -21.27 16.91
C SER A 266 -3.40 -21.43 18.14
N GLY A 267 -2.20 -20.87 18.05
CA GLY A 267 -1.21 -20.94 19.11
C GLY A 267 -1.81 -20.63 20.46
N ALA A 268 -1.40 -21.44 21.42
CA ALA A 268 -1.45 -21.25 22.84
C ALA A 268 -2.70 -20.58 23.40
N GLY A 269 -3.71 -21.30 23.57
CA GLY A 269 -4.60 -20.97 24.65
C GLY A 269 -3.83 -21.09 25.96
N SER A 270 -3.85 -20.12 26.77
CA SER A 270 -3.75 -20.02 28.19
C SER A 270 -2.78 -18.96 28.67
N GLY A 271 -3.31 -17.88 29.06
CA GLY A 271 -2.77 -16.94 30.05
C GLY A 271 -1.34 -16.53 29.84
N THR A 272 -0.75 -16.00 30.84
CA THR A 272 0.66 -15.56 30.80
C THR A 272 1.64 -16.72 30.53
N GLY A 273 1.30 -17.97 30.80
CA GLY A 273 2.08 -19.11 30.33
C GLY A 273 2.08 -20.34 31.21
N TYR A 274 2.75 -21.39 30.74
CA TYR A 274 2.86 -22.66 31.43
C TYR A 274 4.15 -23.40 31.04
N LEU A 275 4.54 -24.35 31.88
CA LEU A 275 5.59 -25.32 31.58
C LEU A 275 4.99 -26.64 31.14
N VAL A 276 5.66 -27.30 30.20
CA VAL A 276 5.30 -28.65 29.74
C VAL A 276 6.45 -29.62 30.08
N ASP A 277 6.16 -30.62 30.89
CA ASP A 277 7.14 -31.67 31.21
C ASP A 277 7.32 -32.69 30.08
N ALA A 278 8.28 -33.58 30.20
CA ALA A 278 8.57 -34.62 29.23
C ALA A 278 7.40 -35.62 28.99
N ASN A 279 6.38 -35.65 29.84
CA ASN A 279 5.17 -36.46 29.72
C ASN A 279 3.99 -35.70 29.12
N GLY A 280 4.19 -34.41 28.78
CA GLY A 280 3.14 -33.55 28.25
C GLY A 280 2.23 -32.89 29.30
N ASN A 281 2.57 -33.05 30.61
CA ASN A 281 1.76 -32.40 31.65
C ASN A 281 2.06 -30.91 31.74
N LYS A 282 0.99 -30.10 31.84
CA LYS A 282 1.09 -28.66 31.95
C LYS A 282 1.15 -28.17 33.41
N THR A 283 2.08 -27.29 33.72
CA THR A 283 2.17 -26.57 34.99
C THR A 283 2.04 -25.09 34.75
N TYR A 284 0.95 -24.49 35.21
CA TYR A 284 0.63 -23.08 34.94
C TYR A 284 1.33 -22.15 35.92
N TYR A 285 1.79 -21.00 35.48
CA TYR A 285 2.30 -19.92 36.30
C TYR A 285 1.19 -19.28 37.17
N PRO A 286 1.50 -18.69 38.34
CA PRO A 286 0.53 -18.05 39.21
C PRO A 286 -0.30 -17.00 38.47
N GLY A 287 -1.63 -17.04 38.64
CA GLY A 287 -2.57 -16.17 37.90
C GLY A 287 -3.34 -16.86 36.81
N CYS A 288 -2.91 -18.08 36.40
CA CYS A 288 -3.60 -18.92 35.44
C CYS A 288 -4.07 -20.23 36.06
N THR A 289 -5.24 -20.68 35.68
CA THR A 289 -5.77 -21.97 36.17
C THR A 289 -6.34 -22.80 35.01
N ALA A 290 -6.16 -24.11 35.06
CA ALA A 290 -6.57 -25.06 34.05
C ALA A 290 -8.11 -25.26 33.92
N THR A 291 -8.92 -24.45 34.56
CA THR A 291 -10.40 -24.65 34.49
C THR A 291 -11.02 -23.71 33.47
N PRO A 292 -11.95 -24.22 32.61
CA PRO A 292 -12.63 -23.43 31.58
C PRO A 292 -13.28 -22.13 32.12
N ALA A 293 -13.69 -22.12 33.38
CA ALA A 293 -14.28 -20.92 34.03
C ALA A 293 -13.23 -19.86 34.43
N ALA A 294 -11.95 -20.23 34.49
CA ALA A 294 -10.84 -19.33 34.85
C ALA A 294 -9.95 -18.98 33.65
N ALA A 295 -10.18 -19.59 32.47
CA ALA A 295 -9.45 -19.29 31.23
C ALA A 295 -9.54 -17.79 30.87
N ASP A 296 -10.68 -17.14 31.11
CA ASP A 296 -10.86 -15.70 30.89
C ASP A 296 -10.03 -14.81 31.83
N GLN A 297 -9.44 -15.37 32.89
CA GLN A 297 -8.62 -14.61 33.86
C GLN A 297 -7.12 -14.58 33.48
N CYS A 298 -6.71 -15.47 32.58
CA CYS A 298 -5.33 -15.54 32.13
C CYS A 298 -5.04 -14.67 30.89
N GLY A 299 -6.08 -14.23 30.18
CA GLY A 299 -5.94 -13.39 29.03
C GLY A 299 -5.47 -11.98 29.36
N TYR A 300 -4.57 -11.43 28.56
CA TYR A 300 -4.21 -10.03 28.66
C TYR A 300 -4.84 -9.21 27.53
N LYS A 301 -5.04 -7.92 27.78
CA LYS A 301 -5.44 -6.95 26.76
C LYS A 301 -4.25 -6.03 26.50
N ASN A 302 -3.84 -5.93 25.26
CA ASN A 302 -2.84 -4.97 24.87
C ASN A 302 -3.49 -3.56 24.75
N PRO A 303 -3.24 -2.65 25.71
CA PRO A 303 -3.84 -1.32 25.67
C PRO A 303 -3.14 -0.38 24.69
N TYR A 304 -2.02 -0.79 24.08
CA TYR A 304 -1.15 0.03 23.24
C TYR A 304 -1.27 -0.29 21.78
N GLN A 305 -1.90 -1.42 21.41
CA GLN A 305 -2.06 -1.85 20.02
C GLN A 305 -2.65 -0.74 19.15
N THR A 306 -1.97 -0.42 18.07
CA THR A 306 -2.41 0.64 17.16
C THR A 306 -3.50 0.15 16.19
N LEU A 307 -4.52 0.95 16.02
CA LEU A 307 -5.50 0.86 14.93
C LEU A 307 -5.01 1.66 13.72
N SER A 308 -4.43 2.83 13.98
CA SER A 308 -3.78 3.67 12.97
C SER A 308 -2.44 4.14 13.52
N PRO A 309 -1.33 3.95 12.80
CA PRO A 309 0.01 4.39 13.23
C PRO A 309 0.07 5.90 13.48
N SER A 310 1.00 6.34 14.33
CA SER A 310 1.38 7.75 14.29
C SER A 310 2.27 8.01 13.08
N THR A 311 2.02 9.12 12.38
CA THR A 311 2.79 9.49 11.20
C THR A 311 3.32 10.91 11.30
N THR A 312 4.51 11.14 10.73
CA THR A 312 5.11 12.49 10.60
C THR A 312 5.75 12.60 9.23
N ASN A 313 5.30 13.57 8.43
CA ASN A 313 5.84 13.86 7.12
C ASN A 313 6.42 15.27 7.11
N LEU A 314 7.59 15.44 6.48
CA LEU A 314 8.23 16.74 6.28
C LEU A 314 8.78 16.79 4.86
N ASP A 315 8.24 17.69 4.05
CA ASP A 315 8.44 17.73 2.62
C ASP A 315 8.97 19.08 2.20
N LEU A 316 10.10 19.09 1.50
CA LEU A 316 10.74 20.26 0.91
C LEU A 316 10.86 20.06 -0.60
N LEU A 317 10.34 20.99 -1.37
CA LEU A 317 10.43 21.00 -2.82
C LEU A 317 10.83 22.40 -3.32
N GLY A 318 11.75 22.45 -4.25
CA GLY A 318 12.16 23.69 -4.93
C GLY A 318 12.16 23.50 -6.45
N ARG A 319 11.76 24.56 -7.16
CA ARG A 319 11.80 24.61 -8.62
C ARG A 319 12.34 25.95 -9.08
N TYR A 320 13.22 25.92 -10.08
CA TYR A 320 13.70 27.09 -10.79
C TYR A 320 13.49 26.91 -12.29
N THR A 321 12.78 27.82 -12.90
CA THR A 321 12.50 27.83 -14.34
C THR A 321 13.09 29.11 -14.96
N LYS A 322 13.79 28.99 -16.08
CA LYS A 322 14.41 30.10 -16.81
C LYS A 322 14.23 29.99 -18.30
N THR A 323 13.76 31.03 -18.93
CA THR A 323 13.78 31.21 -20.40
C THR A 323 15.19 31.67 -20.82
N LEU A 324 15.79 30.89 -21.76
CA LEU A 324 17.18 31.07 -22.19
C LEU A 324 17.30 31.87 -23.50
N GLY A 325 16.23 32.40 -24.06
CA GLY A 325 16.15 32.99 -25.40
C GLY A 325 15.84 31.96 -26.49
N ASP A 326 15.45 32.43 -27.68
CA ASP A 326 15.11 31.61 -28.84
C ASP A 326 14.11 30.47 -28.56
N GLY A 327 13.20 30.69 -27.59
CA GLY A 327 12.17 29.72 -27.21
C GLY A 327 12.67 28.58 -26.32
N TRP A 328 13.94 28.57 -25.87
CA TRP A 328 14.47 27.59 -24.95
C TRP A 328 14.12 27.93 -23.49
N GLN A 329 13.78 26.89 -22.72
CA GLN A 329 13.49 26.97 -21.30
C GLN A 329 14.25 25.88 -20.56
N ALA A 330 14.93 26.24 -19.48
CA ALA A 330 15.56 25.34 -18.53
C ALA A 330 14.73 25.25 -17.24
N ASN A 331 14.57 24.06 -16.73
CA ASN A 331 13.88 23.77 -15.49
C ASN A 331 14.76 22.91 -14.58
N LEU A 332 14.94 23.33 -13.34
CA LEU A 332 15.65 22.60 -12.30
C LEU A 332 14.69 22.33 -11.15
N GLN A 333 14.61 21.09 -10.72
CA GLN A 333 13.78 20.67 -9.59
C GLN A 333 14.62 19.92 -8.58
N GLY A 334 14.35 20.16 -7.30
CA GLY A 334 14.92 19.38 -6.21
C GLY A 334 13.90 19.17 -5.12
N SER A 335 13.83 17.97 -4.56
CA SER A 335 13.00 17.70 -3.39
C SER A 335 13.71 16.77 -2.39
N MET A 336 13.35 16.94 -1.12
CA MET A 336 13.63 16.06 -0.01
C MET A 336 12.32 15.83 0.73
N LEU A 337 11.88 14.59 0.74
CA LEU A 337 10.60 14.16 1.31
C LEU A 337 10.93 13.16 2.41
N ARG A 338 10.47 13.42 3.65
CA ARG A 338 10.69 12.54 4.80
C ARG A 338 9.36 12.12 5.39
N SER A 339 9.20 10.81 5.51
CA SER A 339 8.02 10.16 6.10
C SER A 339 8.47 9.29 7.27
N GLU A 340 7.72 9.32 8.37
CA GLU A 340 7.93 8.47 9.54
C GLU A 340 6.60 7.88 9.97
N ALA A 341 6.57 6.58 10.21
CA ALA A 341 5.43 5.86 10.76
C ALA A 341 5.88 5.05 11.96
N HIS A 342 5.10 5.08 13.05
CA HIS A 342 5.33 4.28 14.24
C HIS A 342 4.08 3.50 14.61
N GLN A 343 4.24 2.17 14.74
CA GLN A 343 3.17 1.24 15.08
C GLN A 343 3.55 0.37 16.27
N VAL A 344 2.54 -0.02 17.03
CA VAL A 344 2.64 -0.93 18.17
C VAL A 344 1.73 -2.12 17.91
N GLY A 345 2.33 -3.31 17.91
CA GLY A 345 1.66 -4.58 17.68
C GLY A 345 1.29 -5.31 18.96
N LEU A 346 1.32 -6.64 18.90
CA LEU A 346 1.09 -7.54 20.03
C LEU A 346 2.35 -7.70 20.89
N TYR A 347 2.24 -8.44 21.99
CA TYR A 347 3.40 -8.88 22.77
C TYR A 347 4.07 -10.10 22.13
N ASN A 348 5.36 -10.30 22.43
CA ASN A 348 6.01 -11.56 22.08
C ASN A 348 5.33 -12.74 22.74
N ASN A 349 5.12 -13.80 21.97
CA ASN A 349 4.56 -15.06 22.42
C ASN A 349 5.44 -16.21 21.94
N ALA A 350 6.03 -16.95 22.85
CA ALA A 350 6.88 -18.11 22.52
C ALA A 350 6.11 -19.24 21.81
N ALA A 351 4.79 -19.24 21.89
CA ALA A 351 3.95 -20.24 21.23
C ALA A 351 3.43 -19.79 19.86
N ALA A 352 3.32 -18.48 19.60
CA ALA A 352 2.74 -17.94 18.37
C ALA A 352 3.66 -18.05 17.14
N THR A 353 4.96 -18.22 17.36
CA THR A 353 5.96 -18.33 16.28
C THR A 353 6.42 -19.77 16.06
N GLY A 354 5.82 -20.74 16.74
CA GLY A 354 6.23 -22.13 16.71
C GLY A 354 5.31 -23.00 15.87
N VAL A 355 5.88 -23.68 14.93
CA VAL A 355 5.27 -24.83 14.25
C VAL A 355 5.28 -26.01 15.16
N GLY A 356 4.16 -26.47 15.41
CA GLY A 356 4.00 -27.74 16.05
C GLY A 356 2.54 -28.05 16.15
N SER A 357 1.90 -28.23 15.02
CA SER A 357 0.65 -28.98 14.92
C SER A 357 0.92 -30.45 15.30
N GLY A 358 1.45 -30.66 16.42
CA GLY A 358 1.77 -32.00 16.94
C GLY A 358 2.00 -31.90 18.42
N GLY A 359 0.98 -31.55 19.15
CA GLY A 359 0.66 -31.99 20.47
C GLY A 359 1.66 -31.93 21.62
N ASN A 360 2.88 -31.43 21.53
CA ASN A 360 3.80 -31.42 22.67
C ASN A 360 4.83 -30.27 22.59
N GLY A 361 4.39 -29.05 22.81
CA GLY A 361 5.28 -27.90 23.08
C GLY A 361 5.82 -27.23 21.83
N GLY A 362 5.25 -26.08 21.51
CA GLY A 362 5.59 -25.25 20.34
C GLY A 362 7.07 -24.92 20.26
N GLY A 363 7.63 -25.08 19.06
CA GLY A 363 9.00 -24.69 18.73
C GLY A 363 9.00 -23.53 17.73
N LEU A 364 10.08 -22.76 17.73
CA LEU A 364 10.29 -21.62 16.83
C LEU A 364 11.10 -22.05 15.60
N ASN A 365 10.64 -21.73 14.41
CA ASN A 365 11.41 -21.90 13.20
C ASN A 365 12.33 -20.69 12.99
N LEU A 366 13.55 -20.81 13.48
CA LEU A 366 14.57 -19.78 13.35
C LEU A 366 15.51 -20.16 12.20
N PHE A 367 15.58 -19.30 11.19
CA PHE A 367 16.39 -19.52 9.99
C PHE A 367 17.56 -18.54 9.88
N HIS A 368 18.68 -19.06 9.42
CA HIS A 368 19.69 -18.22 8.79
C HIS A 368 19.30 -18.05 7.31
N PHE A 369 18.74 -16.87 6.95
CA PHE A 369 18.26 -16.61 5.60
C PHE A 369 18.45 -15.13 5.25
N GLY A 370 19.32 -14.83 4.29
CA GLY A 370 19.64 -13.47 3.87
C GLY A 370 20.45 -13.45 2.57
N PRO A 371 20.88 -12.28 2.11
CA PRO A 371 21.61 -12.13 0.85
C PRO A 371 22.81 -13.08 0.75
N GLY A 372 22.93 -13.76 -0.40
CA GLY A 372 24.02 -14.69 -0.70
C GLY A 372 23.94 -16.04 0.02
N SER A 373 22.84 -16.33 0.76
CA SER A 373 22.70 -17.59 1.49
C SER A 373 21.42 -18.35 1.14
N ALA A 374 21.53 -19.66 0.98
CA ALA A 374 20.35 -20.50 0.99
C ALA A 374 19.79 -20.59 2.43
N PRO A 375 18.47 -20.67 2.62
CA PRO A 375 17.88 -20.80 3.95
C PRO A 375 18.32 -22.08 4.64
N THR A 376 18.72 -21.96 5.89
CA THR A 376 19.11 -23.09 6.75
C THR A 376 18.60 -22.85 8.16
N PRO A 377 18.19 -23.91 8.92
CA PRO A 377 17.90 -23.76 10.34
C PRO A 377 19.05 -23.08 11.07
N ALA A 378 18.75 -22.02 11.83
CA ALA A 378 19.75 -21.31 12.62
C ALA A 378 20.35 -22.18 13.73
N PHE A 379 19.55 -23.10 14.24
CA PHE A 379 19.91 -24.07 15.29
C PHE A 379 19.57 -25.49 14.84
N PRO A 380 20.41 -26.11 13.98
CA PRO A 380 20.08 -27.43 13.37
C PRO A 380 19.91 -28.55 14.39
N ASP A 381 20.66 -28.53 15.51
CA ASP A 381 20.56 -29.52 16.58
C ASP A 381 19.33 -29.35 17.47
N SER A 382 18.63 -28.22 17.36
CA SER A 382 17.45 -27.82 18.16
C SER A 382 16.40 -27.21 17.26
N PHE A 383 16.06 -27.81 16.14
CA PHE A 383 15.04 -27.33 15.23
C PHE A 383 13.77 -28.20 15.26
N PRO A 384 12.57 -27.67 15.48
CA PRO A 384 12.27 -26.27 15.86
C PRO A 384 12.88 -25.89 17.21
N PHE A 385 13.29 -24.61 17.37
CA PHE A 385 13.88 -24.12 18.61
C PHE A 385 12.81 -24.03 19.70
N VAL A 386 13.04 -24.65 20.86
CA VAL A 386 12.11 -24.66 22.00
C VAL A 386 12.77 -24.01 23.21
N LEU A 387 12.11 -22.99 23.78
CA LEU A 387 12.55 -22.42 25.05
C LEU A 387 12.35 -23.43 26.17
N THR A 388 13.38 -23.64 26.98
CA THR A 388 13.35 -24.55 28.12
C THR A 388 13.79 -23.88 29.41
N VAL A 389 13.32 -24.38 30.51
CA VAL A 389 13.80 -24.00 31.83
C VAL A 389 14.35 -25.21 32.59
N PRO A 390 15.54 -25.14 33.20
CA PRO A 390 16.12 -26.25 33.95
C PRO A 390 15.33 -26.56 35.23
N SER A 391 15.52 -27.78 35.77
CA SER A 391 14.87 -28.19 37.03
C SER A 391 15.20 -27.30 38.23
N THR A 392 16.28 -26.55 38.15
CA THR A 392 16.74 -25.61 39.20
C THR A 392 16.12 -24.20 39.04
N TYR A 393 15.40 -23.97 37.98
CA TYR A 393 14.82 -22.64 37.68
C TYR A 393 13.71 -22.31 38.70
N PRO A 394 13.66 -21.08 39.20
CA PRO A 394 12.57 -20.66 40.10
C PRO A 394 11.19 -20.86 39.48
N GLY A 395 10.30 -21.55 40.16
CA GLY A 395 8.95 -21.87 39.62
C GLY A 395 8.86 -23.11 38.76
N ASN A 396 9.95 -23.75 38.37
CA ASN A 396 9.89 -25.08 37.75
C ASN A 396 9.67 -26.15 38.84
N THR A 397 8.45 -26.67 38.94
CA THR A 397 8.05 -27.70 39.92
C THR A 397 7.95 -29.09 39.28
N THR A 398 8.32 -29.25 38.02
CA THR A 398 8.23 -30.54 37.28
C THR A 398 9.29 -31.57 37.75
N GLY A 399 10.40 -31.07 38.32
CA GLY A 399 11.53 -31.89 38.74
C GLY A 399 12.58 -32.19 37.66
N ASP A 400 12.28 -31.90 36.42
CA ASP A 400 13.13 -32.05 35.25
C ASP A 400 13.17 -30.75 34.42
N THR A 401 13.97 -30.69 33.35
CA THR A 401 13.89 -29.62 32.34
C THR A 401 12.51 -29.64 31.69
N ALA A 402 11.87 -28.46 31.62
CA ALA A 402 10.53 -28.30 31.03
C ALA A 402 10.53 -27.28 29.88
N ASN A 403 9.67 -27.48 28.90
CA ASN A 403 9.43 -26.52 27.83
C ASN A 403 8.63 -25.32 28.37
N LEU A 404 9.04 -24.12 27.99
CA LEU A 404 8.39 -22.88 28.39
C LEU A 404 7.53 -22.33 27.24
N LEU A 405 6.23 -22.15 27.52
CA LEU A 405 5.31 -21.39 26.68
C LEU A 405 4.82 -20.18 27.47
N TYR A 406 5.12 -18.97 27.00
CA TYR A 406 4.88 -17.76 27.77
C TYR A 406 4.70 -16.51 26.89
N ASP A 407 3.78 -15.63 27.30
CA ASP A 407 3.56 -14.30 26.71
C ASP A 407 4.41 -13.29 27.50
N PHE A 408 5.46 -12.78 26.90
CA PHE A 408 6.47 -11.92 27.53
C PHE A 408 5.97 -10.47 27.66
N THR A 409 4.94 -10.23 28.47
CA THR A 409 4.32 -8.91 28.64
C THR A 409 5.21 -7.90 29.37
N ASP A 410 6.18 -8.35 30.17
CA ASP A 410 7.17 -7.52 30.87
C ASP A 410 8.23 -6.93 29.91
N ILE A 411 8.54 -7.61 28.80
CA ILE A 411 9.41 -7.08 27.74
C ILE A 411 8.76 -5.88 27.04
N GLY A 412 7.44 -5.89 26.92
CA GLY A 412 6.66 -4.87 26.21
C GLY A 412 6.10 -5.35 24.86
N PRO A 413 5.16 -4.59 24.29
CA PRO A 413 4.62 -4.92 22.99
C PRO A 413 5.65 -4.71 21.88
N LEU A 414 5.54 -5.48 20.81
CA LEU A 414 6.34 -5.31 19.60
C LEU A 414 6.12 -3.91 19.03
N GLU A 415 7.19 -3.18 18.75
CA GLU A 415 7.13 -1.84 18.17
C GLU A 415 7.97 -1.78 16.91
N GLN A 416 7.43 -1.11 15.90
CA GLN A 416 8.14 -0.82 14.65
C GLN A 416 8.07 0.67 14.35
N THR A 417 9.24 1.25 14.03
CA THR A 417 9.35 2.61 13.51
C THR A 417 10.03 2.56 12.15
N THR A 418 9.34 3.10 11.15
CA THR A 418 9.85 3.18 9.78
C THR A 418 10.04 4.65 9.40
N VAL A 419 11.25 5.00 8.97
CA VAL A 419 11.60 6.35 8.52
C VAL A 419 12.11 6.29 7.09
N THR A 420 11.35 6.83 6.16
CA THR A 420 11.74 6.95 4.75
C THR A 420 12.17 8.36 4.42
N THR A 421 13.29 8.51 3.73
CA THR A 421 13.72 9.79 3.16
C THR A 421 13.96 9.61 1.67
N SER A 422 13.21 10.38 0.87
CA SER A 422 13.32 10.38 -0.59
C SER A 422 13.96 11.69 -1.06
N TYR A 423 14.93 11.57 -1.96
CA TYR A 423 15.59 12.69 -2.61
C TYR A 423 15.32 12.64 -4.11
N ARG A 424 15.09 13.80 -4.71
CA ARG A 424 14.90 13.91 -6.15
C ARG A 424 15.62 15.17 -6.66
N ALA A 425 16.36 15.02 -7.76
CA ALA A 425 16.96 16.13 -8.51
C ALA A 425 16.75 15.88 -10.01
N VAL A 426 16.13 16.83 -10.70
CA VAL A 426 15.84 16.77 -12.14
C VAL A 426 16.22 18.06 -12.80
N ALA A 427 16.93 17.96 -13.92
CA ALA A 427 17.20 19.06 -14.83
C ALA A 427 16.55 18.75 -16.19
N GLU A 428 15.82 19.72 -16.71
CA GLU A 428 15.10 19.61 -17.98
C GLU A 428 15.43 20.81 -18.87
N LEU A 429 15.57 20.56 -20.15
CA LEU A 429 15.77 21.56 -21.17
C LEU A 429 14.74 21.34 -22.29
N ALA A 430 13.91 22.33 -22.56
CA ALA A 430 12.90 22.28 -23.61
C ALA A 430 13.06 23.49 -24.53
N GLY A 431 12.83 23.28 -25.83
CA GLY A 431 12.93 24.35 -26.81
C GLY A 431 12.63 23.85 -28.22
N SER A 432 12.84 24.71 -29.23
CA SER A 432 12.56 24.33 -30.62
C SER A 432 13.78 24.58 -31.50
N ILE A 433 14.03 23.68 -32.45
CA ILE A 433 15.03 23.86 -33.53
C ILE A 433 14.34 23.59 -34.86
N GLY A 434 14.17 24.66 -35.66
CA GLY A 434 13.34 24.60 -36.86
C GLY A 434 11.90 24.19 -36.54
N ASP A 435 11.40 23.15 -37.15
CA ASP A 435 10.05 22.64 -36.93
C ASP A 435 9.97 21.57 -35.83
N TRP A 436 11.07 21.32 -35.15
CA TRP A 436 11.14 20.32 -34.07
C TRP A 436 11.06 20.97 -32.71
N ASP A 437 10.09 20.54 -31.89
CA ASP A 437 10.06 20.78 -30.47
C ASP A 437 10.86 19.69 -29.74
N LEU A 438 11.87 20.10 -29.00
CA LEU A 438 12.80 19.21 -28.32
C LEU A 438 12.62 19.32 -26.80
N ASN A 439 12.73 18.19 -26.13
CA ASN A 439 12.77 18.12 -24.68
C ASN A 439 13.80 17.06 -24.26
N GLY A 440 14.71 17.44 -23.38
CA GLY A 440 15.69 16.53 -22.79
C GLY A 440 15.70 16.68 -21.29
N SER A 441 15.83 15.57 -20.57
CA SER A 441 15.92 15.58 -19.13
C SER A 441 16.95 14.60 -18.59
N VAL A 442 17.51 14.92 -17.43
CA VAL A 442 18.37 14.05 -16.64
C VAL A 442 17.93 14.15 -15.18
N GLY A 443 17.88 13.02 -14.50
CA GLY A 443 17.48 13.00 -13.11
C GLY A 443 18.10 11.88 -12.29
N TYR A 444 18.10 12.12 -10.99
CA TYR A 444 18.46 11.17 -9.95
C TYR A 444 17.39 11.19 -8.87
N THR A 445 16.93 10.03 -8.47
CA THR A 445 16.04 9.86 -7.33
C THR A 445 16.53 8.74 -6.43
N ARG A 446 16.35 8.91 -5.14
CA ARG A 446 16.72 7.92 -4.12
C ARG A 446 15.64 7.85 -3.07
N ALA A 447 15.22 6.65 -2.68
CA ALA A 447 14.48 6.39 -1.48
C ALA A 447 15.34 5.60 -0.50
N ALA A 448 15.36 6.00 0.77
CA ALA A 448 16.08 5.32 1.83
C ALA A 448 15.17 5.14 3.03
N THR A 449 14.90 3.89 3.41
CA THR A 449 14.00 3.53 4.51
C THR A 449 14.78 2.86 5.61
N LYS A 450 14.74 3.45 6.81
CA LYS A 450 15.24 2.83 8.03
C LYS A 450 14.07 2.23 8.80
N ALA A 451 14.07 0.89 8.94
CA ALA A 451 13.17 0.16 9.83
C ALA A 451 13.89 -0.12 11.16
N SER A 452 13.21 0.15 12.27
CA SER A 452 13.70 -0.10 13.63
C SER A 452 12.65 -0.88 14.39
N PHE A 453 13.09 -1.94 15.06
CA PHE A 453 12.28 -2.91 15.77
C PHE A 453 12.68 -2.92 17.24
N TYR A 454 11.70 -2.91 18.14
CA TYR A 454 11.92 -2.91 19.58
C TYR A 454 11.09 -4.00 20.25
N HIS A 455 11.60 -4.55 21.34
CA HIS A 455 10.99 -5.58 22.14
C HIS A 455 10.91 -6.97 21.45
N TYR A 456 11.63 -7.19 20.36
CA TYR A 456 11.77 -8.51 19.75
C TYR A 456 12.78 -9.34 20.50
N ILE A 457 12.40 -10.55 20.89
CA ILE A 457 13.23 -11.45 21.72
C ILE A 457 14.39 -11.99 20.91
N ASP A 458 15.61 -11.90 21.49
CA ASP A 458 16.76 -12.69 21.09
C ASP A 458 16.70 -14.04 21.83
N PHE A 459 16.28 -15.08 21.13
CA PHE A 459 15.97 -16.36 21.74
C PHE A 459 17.16 -17.07 22.35
N PRO A 460 18.38 -17.08 21.75
CA PRO A 460 19.59 -17.55 22.41
C PRO A 460 19.89 -16.82 23.72
N ALA A 461 19.83 -15.50 23.70
CA ALA A 461 20.09 -14.70 24.91
C ALA A 461 19.05 -14.96 26.01
N LEU A 462 17.77 -15.10 25.61
CA LEU A 462 16.73 -15.46 26.57
C LEU A 462 16.94 -16.89 27.12
N GLN A 463 17.31 -17.87 26.27
CA GLN A 463 17.59 -19.23 26.73
C GLN A 463 18.75 -19.28 27.71
N ASP A 464 19.82 -18.51 27.46
CA ASP A 464 20.96 -18.40 28.41
C ASP A 464 20.53 -17.77 29.71
N ALA A 465 19.74 -16.72 29.69
CA ALA A 465 19.22 -16.03 30.88
C ALA A 465 18.21 -16.90 31.68
N LEU A 466 17.46 -17.79 31.01
CA LEU A 466 16.63 -18.80 31.68
C LEU A 466 17.47 -19.89 32.32
N ASN A 467 18.57 -20.31 31.65
CA ASN A 467 19.47 -21.34 32.17
C ASN A 467 20.23 -20.92 33.42
N ASP A 468 20.69 -19.66 33.51
CA ASP A 468 21.40 -19.12 34.64
C ASP A 468 20.49 -18.43 35.67
N GLY A 469 19.20 -18.28 35.36
CA GLY A 469 18.19 -17.68 36.25
C GLY A 469 18.28 -16.15 36.35
N SER A 470 18.98 -15.47 35.48
CA SER A 470 19.06 -14.01 35.46
C SER A 470 17.76 -13.37 34.94
N TYR A 471 17.02 -14.01 34.02
CA TYR A 471 15.67 -13.62 33.66
C TYR A 471 14.63 -14.43 34.42
N LEU A 472 13.68 -13.75 35.05
CA LEU A 472 12.60 -14.37 35.83
C LEU A 472 11.27 -14.26 35.07
N VAL A 473 10.71 -15.41 34.69
CA VAL A 473 9.36 -15.50 34.13
C VAL A 473 8.38 -15.05 35.23
N ASP A 474 7.39 -14.22 34.88
CA ASP A 474 6.44 -13.54 35.82
C ASP A 474 7.09 -12.54 36.82
N GLY A 475 8.38 -12.26 36.67
CA GLY A 475 9.20 -11.63 37.70
C GLY A 475 9.47 -10.14 37.53
N THR A 476 10.37 -9.69 38.39
CA THR A 476 10.87 -8.31 38.37
C THR A 476 12.23 -8.25 37.67
N ASN A 477 12.21 -8.29 36.35
CA ASN A 477 13.42 -8.17 35.55
C ASN A 477 13.91 -6.71 35.50
N SER A 478 15.22 -6.51 35.60
CA SER A 478 15.81 -5.19 35.44
C SER A 478 15.76 -4.74 33.98
N GLN A 479 15.74 -3.42 33.68
CA GLN A 479 15.80 -2.92 32.33
C GLN A 479 17.07 -3.37 31.57
N ALA A 480 18.15 -3.63 32.29
CA ALA A 480 19.37 -4.16 31.69
C ALA A 480 19.19 -5.61 31.18
N GLU A 481 18.51 -6.43 31.96
CA GLU A 481 18.16 -7.82 31.58
C GLU A 481 17.18 -7.83 30.42
N LEU A 482 16.11 -7.01 30.47
CA LEU A 482 15.16 -6.86 29.38
C LEU A 482 15.85 -6.42 28.07
N ASN A 483 16.78 -5.47 28.15
CA ASN A 483 17.55 -5.04 26.98
C ASN A 483 18.54 -6.11 26.47
N THR A 484 18.94 -7.05 27.31
CA THR A 484 19.82 -8.17 26.90
C THR A 484 19.01 -9.22 26.15
N VAL A 485 17.84 -9.57 26.66
CA VAL A 485 16.98 -10.62 26.06
C VAL A 485 16.13 -10.11 24.90
N ALA A 486 15.93 -8.80 24.78
CA ALA A 486 15.18 -8.18 23.68
C ALA A 486 15.87 -6.88 23.20
N PRO A 487 17.06 -6.99 22.59
CA PRO A 487 17.79 -5.84 22.07
C PRO A 487 17.06 -5.25 20.85
N GLY A 488 17.10 -3.90 20.75
CA GLY A 488 16.59 -3.23 19.56
C GLY A 488 17.40 -3.59 18.31
N ALA A 489 16.72 -3.73 17.18
CA ALA A 489 17.32 -4.06 15.89
C ALA A 489 16.93 -3.03 14.84
N SER A 490 17.79 -2.76 13.86
CA SER A 490 17.46 -1.86 12.74
C SER A 490 18.27 -2.16 11.50
N SER A 491 17.67 -1.86 10.35
CA SER A 491 18.33 -1.88 9.04
C SER A 491 17.97 -0.65 8.24
N THR A 492 18.68 -0.43 7.15
CA THR A 492 18.38 0.64 6.19
C THR A 492 18.39 0.07 4.79
N SER A 493 17.24 0.14 4.12
CA SER A 493 17.04 -0.26 2.74
C SER A 493 17.10 0.95 1.82
N THR A 494 17.60 0.81 0.60
CA THR A 494 17.73 1.91 -0.36
C THR A 494 17.33 1.49 -1.77
N ASN A 495 16.71 2.42 -2.50
CA ASN A 495 16.45 2.27 -3.93
C ASN A 495 16.94 3.54 -4.64
N ASP A 496 17.86 3.38 -5.59
CA ASP A 496 18.43 4.45 -6.38
C ASP A 496 17.97 4.35 -7.83
N LEU A 497 17.58 5.45 -8.44
CA LEU A 497 17.15 5.54 -9.83
C LEU A 497 17.86 6.71 -10.53
N TYR A 498 18.55 6.43 -11.62
CA TYR A 498 19.13 7.40 -12.55
C TYR A 498 18.39 7.32 -13.88
N PHE A 499 18.10 8.46 -14.48
CA PHE A 499 17.50 8.46 -15.81
C PHE A 499 18.00 9.60 -16.69
N VAL A 500 17.98 9.34 -18.00
CA VAL A 500 18.18 10.32 -19.06
C VAL A 500 17.09 10.07 -20.10
N SER A 501 16.38 11.12 -20.52
CA SER A 501 15.41 11.04 -21.59
C SER A 501 15.59 12.17 -22.60
N ALA A 502 15.28 11.88 -23.86
CA ALA A 502 15.25 12.87 -24.93
C ALA A 502 14.09 12.57 -25.85
N ARG A 503 13.32 13.58 -26.18
CA ARG A 503 12.21 13.48 -27.14
C ARG A 503 12.17 14.68 -28.08
N GLY A 504 11.68 14.44 -29.31
CA GLY A 504 11.42 15.48 -30.29
C GLY A 504 10.07 15.27 -30.94
N GLY A 505 9.30 16.35 -31.12
CA GLY A 505 8.02 16.36 -31.78
C GLY A 505 8.03 17.34 -32.97
N THR A 506 7.32 16.98 -34.05
CA THR A 506 7.18 17.85 -35.22
C THR A 506 5.84 17.60 -35.95
N THR A 507 5.45 18.50 -36.78
CA THR A 507 4.34 18.37 -37.73
C THR A 507 4.88 17.91 -39.09
N LEU A 508 4.40 16.74 -39.58
CA LEU A 508 4.85 16.18 -40.84
C LEU A 508 4.09 16.76 -42.06
N ALA A 509 2.81 17.03 -41.89
CA ALA A 509 1.93 17.54 -42.96
C ALA A 509 0.62 18.07 -42.34
N ASP A 510 -0.13 18.86 -43.10
CA ASP A 510 -1.49 19.23 -42.74
C ASP A 510 -2.49 18.26 -43.40
N LEU A 511 -3.31 17.64 -42.54
CA LEU A 511 -4.44 16.79 -42.99
C LEU A 511 -5.75 17.61 -42.94
N PRO A 512 -6.85 17.13 -43.55
CA PRO A 512 -8.14 17.84 -43.51
C PRO A 512 -8.68 18.12 -42.09
N GLY A 513 -8.26 17.37 -41.10
CA GLY A 513 -8.64 17.56 -39.68
C GLY A 513 -7.68 18.40 -38.86
N GLY A 514 -6.45 18.64 -39.34
CA GLY A 514 -5.40 19.36 -38.60
C GLY A 514 -4.00 18.81 -38.88
N PRO A 515 -2.98 19.26 -38.13
CA PRO A 515 -1.60 18.84 -38.31
C PRO A 515 -1.36 17.36 -37.97
N LEU A 516 -0.68 16.64 -38.90
CA LEU A 516 -0.17 15.29 -38.65
C LEU A 516 1.05 15.39 -37.75
N GLY A 517 0.90 15.07 -36.47
CA GLY A 517 1.96 15.12 -35.49
C GLY A 517 2.78 13.83 -35.44
N LEU A 518 4.10 13.98 -35.29
CA LEU A 518 5.07 12.91 -35.01
C LEU A 518 5.83 13.24 -33.73
N SER A 519 5.96 12.29 -32.81
CA SER A 519 6.90 12.34 -31.70
C SER A 519 7.81 11.11 -31.73
N ILE A 520 9.11 11.32 -31.49
CA ILE A 520 10.11 10.25 -31.30
C ILE A 520 10.90 10.51 -30.04
N GLY A 521 11.36 9.46 -29.39
CA GLY A 521 12.17 9.64 -28.19
C GLY A 521 12.96 8.40 -27.79
N ALA A 522 13.85 8.61 -26.85
CA ALA A 522 14.67 7.56 -26.24
C ALA A 522 14.86 7.82 -24.74
N ASP A 523 14.85 6.75 -23.97
CA ASP A 523 15.07 6.77 -22.52
C ASP A 523 16.19 5.81 -22.14
N PHE A 524 16.95 6.20 -21.12
CA PHE A 524 17.88 5.33 -20.42
C PHE A 524 17.61 5.43 -18.92
N THR A 525 17.48 4.27 -18.26
CA THR A 525 17.21 4.19 -16.82
C THR A 525 18.12 3.15 -16.19
N HIS A 526 18.70 3.48 -15.04
CA HIS A 526 19.44 2.53 -14.20
C HIS A 526 18.91 2.60 -12.79
N ARG A 527 18.49 1.46 -12.24
CA ARG A 527 18.03 1.35 -10.86
C ARG A 527 18.83 0.32 -10.06
N GLN A 528 18.93 0.55 -8.75
CA GLN A 528 19.58 -0.35 -7.82
C GLN A 528 18.77 -0.43 -6.53
N LEU A 529 18.37 -1.64 -6.15
CA LEU A 529 17.67 -1.96 -4.90
C LEU A 529 18.65 -2.64 -3.94
N HIS A 530 18.67 -2.16 -2.70
CA HIS A 530 19.26 -2.81 -1.54
C HIS A 530 18.21 -2.83 -0.43
N GLU A 531 17.46 -3.89 -0.33
CA GLU A 531 16.57 -4.15 0.77
C GLU A 531 17.29 -5.02 1.78
N LEU A 532 17.49 -4.48 2.98
CA LEU A 532 18.20 -5.16 4.06
C LEU A 532 17.26 -5.31 5.27
N PHE A 533 17.30 -6.48 5.89
CA PHE A 533 16.64 -6.72 7.16
C PHE A 533 17.69 -6.77 8.28
N PRO A 534 17.34 -6.51 9.57
CA PRO A 534 18.33 -6.50 10.63
C PRO A 534 19.06 -7.83 10.77
N PRO A 535 20.39 -7.83 11.01
CA PRO A 535 21.20 -9.05 11.05
C PRO A 535 20.73 -10.10 12.07
N SER A 536 20.12 -9.69 13.18
CA SER A 536 19.59 -10.59 14.20
C SER A 536 18.38 -11.43 13.71
N PHE A 537 17.57 -10.90 12.79
CA PHE A 537 16.50 -11.67 12.15
C PHE A 537 17.07 -12.57 11.04
N VAL A 538 17.98 -12.03 10.23
CA VAL A 538 18.63 -12.75 9.13
C VAL A 538 19.44 -13.95 9.62
N ASN A 539 20.10 -13.85 10.79
CA ASN A 539 20.85 -14.94 11.38
C ASN A 539 20.00 -15.88 12.26
N GLY A 540 18.72 -15.54 12.47
CA GLY A 540 17.78 -16.34 13.23
C GLY A 540 17.92 -16.25 14.75
N SER A 541 18.62 -15.24 15.31
CA SER A 541 18.62 -15.04 16.76
C SER A 541 17.34 -14.37 17.26
N GLN A 542 16.73 -13.51 16.44
CA GLN A 542 15.40 -12.92 16.69
C GLN A 542 14.38 -13.48 15.69
N ALA A 543 13.13 -13.64 16.10
CA ALA A 543 12.04 -14.09 15.24
C ALA A 543 11.10 -12.94 14.88
N ILE A 544 10.73 -12.91 13.61
CA ILE A 544 9.59 -12.18 13.08
C ILE A 544 8.90 -13.09 12.07
N GLY A 545 7.57 -13.11 12.08
CA GLY A 545 6.81 -14.03 11.21
C GLY A 545 7.07 -13.80 9.72
N ILE A 546 7.25 -12.54 9.32
CA ILE A 546 7.35 -12.14 7.92
C ILE A 546 8.47 -11.12 7.77
N TYR A 547 9.42 -11.38 6.88
CA TYR A 547 10.42 -10.40 6.43
C TYR A 547 10.89 -10.71 5.01
N SER A 548 11.48 -9.70 4.35
CA SER A 548 12.08 -9.84 3.02
C SER A 548 13.45 -9.17 2.98
N PHE A 549 14.23 -9.58 2.00
CA PHE A 549 15.48 -8.92 1.61
C PHE A 549 15.66 -9.03 0.10
N ALA A 550 16.26 -8.01 -0.52
CA ALA A 550 16.53 -8.01 -1.96
C ALA A 550 17.76 -7.15 -2.31
N GLU A 551 18.68 -7.73 -3.05
CA GLU A 551 19.80 -7.01 -3.67
C GLU A 551 19.77 -7.20 -5.18
N GLY A 552 19.69 -6.10 -5.93
CA GLY A 552 19.67 -6.20 -7.37
C GLY A 552 19.77 -4.85 -8.08
N LYS A 553 20.11 -4.92 -9.35
CA LYS A 553 20.17 -3.75 -10.23
C LYS A 553 19.61 -4.09 -11.60
N GLN A 554 19.12 -3.07 -12.27
CA GLN A 554 18.50 -3.23 -13.59
C GLN A 554 18.76 -2.00 -14.44
N THR A 555 19.18 -2.22 -15.69
CA THR A 555 19.41 -1.18 -16.70
C THR A 555 18.45 -1.33 -17.86
N VAL A 556 17.80 -0.24 -18.25
CA VAL A 556 16.82 -0.21 -19.33
C VAL A 556 17.22 0.83 -20.36
N SER A 557 17.19 0.46 -21.63
CA SER A 557 17.33 1.37 -22.77
C SER A 557 16.09 1.23 -23.64
N ALA A 558 15.46 2.36 -24.00
CA ALA A 558 14.22 2.35 -24.76
C ALA A 558 14.23 3.37 -25.89
N ALA A 559 13.47 3.04 -26.96
CA ALA A 559 13.16 3.96 -28.04
C ALA A 559 11.67 3.85 -28.40
N TYR A 560 11.06 4.99 -28.72
CA TYR A 560 9.62 5.04 -29.02
C TYR A 560 9.29 6.08 -30.10
N ALA A 561 8.13 5.88 -30.73
CA ALA A 561 7.54 6.81 -31.67
C ALA A 561 6.02 6.83 -31.52
N GLU A 562 5.42 8.00 -31.75
CA GLU A 562 3.98 8.24 -31.71
C GLU A 562 3.58 9.11 -32.90
N VAL A 563 2.47 8.78 -33.54
CA VAL A 563 1.87 9.54 -34.64
C VAL A 563 0.41 9.84 -34.33
N VAL A 564 0.04 11.10 -34.31
CA VAL A 564 -1.35 11.54 -34.19
C VAL A 564 -1.80 12.14 -35.54
N ALA A 565 -2.82 11.52 -36.13
CA ALA A 565 -3.34 11.85 -37.43
C ALA A 565 -4.81 12.32 -37.34
N PRO A 566 -5.10 13.62 -37.30
CA PRO A 566 -6.46 14.14 -37.48
C PRO A 566 -6.88 14.03 -38.97
N VAL A 567 -7.34 12.83 -39.33
CA VAL A 567 -7.64 12.45 -40.71
C VAL A 567 -8.75 13.32 -41.33
N THR A 568 -9.77 13.60 -40.54
CA THR A 568 -10.83 14.55 -40.84
C THR A 568 -11.14 15.38 -39.58
N LYS A 569 -11.99 16.41 -39.72
CA LYS A 569 -12.44 17.20 -38.53
C LYS A 569 -13.18 16.34 -37.50
N GLN A 570 -13.70 15.18 -37.88
CA GLN A 570 -14.43 14.28 -37.00
C GLN A 570 -13.59 13.09 -36.52
N LEU A 571 -12.53 12.71 -37.25
CA LEU A 571 -11.76 11.49 -36.94
C LEU A 571 -10.29 11.79 -36.74
N GLU A 572 -9.81 11.49 -35.56
CA GLU A 572 -8.40 11.43 -35.19
C GLU A 572 -7.99 9.97 -34.93
N LEU A 573 -6.83 9.60 -35.42
CA LEU A 573 -6.17 8.33 -35.17
C LEU A 573 -4.87 8.58 -34.40
N ASP A 574 -4.55 7.70 -33.48
CA ASP A 574 -3.32 7.72 -32.68
C ASP A 574 -2.66 6.35 -32.78
N VAL A 575 -1.38 6.31 -33.12
CA VAL A 575 -0.58 5.07 -33.19
C VAL A 575 0.76 5.32 -32.52
N ALA A 576 1.08 4.48 -31.54
CA ALA A 576 2.35 4.52 -30.82
C ALA A 576 3.02 3.15 -30.76
N GLY A 577 4.34 3.16 -30.65
CA GLY A 577 5.12 1.94 -30.45
C GLY A 577 6.40 2.23 -29.69
N ARG A 578 6.76 1.30 -28.80
CA ARG A 578 7.96 1.39 -27.96
C ARG A 578 8.69 0.06 -27.93
N VAL A 579 10.01 0.11 -27.89
CA VAL A 579 10.89 -1.05 -27.67
C VAL A 579 11.77 -0.75 -26.47
N ASP A 580 11.73 -1.64 -25.48
CA ASP A 580 12.52 -1.57 -24.26
C ASP A 580 13.48 -2.76 -24.21
N HIS A 581 14.74 -2.51 -23.92
CA HIS A 581 15.77 -3.53 -23.71
C HIS A 581 16.26 -3.48 -22.27
N TYR A 582 16.06 -4.59 -21.56
CA TYR A 582 16.47 -4.83 -20.19
C TYR A 582 17.72 -5.72 -20.17
N ASP A 583 18.73 -5.36 -19.39
CA ASP A 583 19.93 -6.19 -19.16
C ASP A 583 19.61 -7.54 -18.50
N THR A 584 18.49 -7.61 -17.74
CA THR A 584 18.07 -8.80 -16.98
C THR A 584 17.15 -9.73 -17.80
N THR A 585 16.21 -9.21 -18.57
CA THR A 585 15.09 -9.98 -19.17
C THR A 585 14.95 -9.82 -20.68
N GLY A 586 15.89 -9.12 -21.34
CA GLY A 586 15.92 -8.94 -22.80
C GLY A 586 14.97 -7.87 -23.32
N THR A 587 14.38 -8.07 -24.50
CA THR A 587 13.68 -7.01 -25.24
C THR A 587 12.17 -7.26 -25.26
N SER A 588 11.41 -6.18 -24.99
CA SER A 588 9.95 -6.11 -25.10
C SER A 588 9.52 -5.03 -26.09
N ALA A 589 8.46 -5.29 -26.87
CA ALA A 589 7.87 -4.34 -27.80
C ALA A 589 6.37 -4.15 -27.52
N THR A 590 5.95 -2.91 -27.44
CA THR A 590 4.58 -2.52 -27.06
C THR A 590 3.96 -1.57 -28.07
N PRO A 591 3.07 -2.06 -28.94
CA PRO A 591 2.27 -1.22 -29.84
C PRO A 591 0.99 -0.72 -29.14
N LYS A 592 0.50 0.46 -29.56
CA LYS A 592 -0.80 1.03 -29.20
C LYS A 592 -1.45 1.64 -30.43
N ALA A 593 -2.76 1.52 -30.57
CA ALA A 593 -3.58 2.22 -31.56
C ALA A 593 -4.84 2.76 -30.87
N GLY A 594 -5.23 3.96 -31.21
CA GLY A 594 -6.41 4.62 -30.69
C GLY A 594 -7.14 5.43 -31.75
N PHE A 595 -8.41 5.72 -31.50
CA PHE A 595 -9.21 6.61 -32.29
C PHE A 595 -10.10 7.52 -31.42
N LYS A 596 -10.36 8.72 -31.96
CA LYS A 596 -11.37 9.65 -31.41
C LYS A 596 -12.24 10.07 -32.60
N PHE A 597 -13.56 9.81 -32.52
CA PHE A 597 -14.53 10.12 -33.53
C PHE A 597 -15.64 11.03 -32.98
N THR A 598 -15.67 12.26 -33.46
CA THR A 598 -16.61 13.31 -33.02
C THR A 598 -17.52 13.69 -34.20
N PRO A 599 -18.57 12.90 -34.47
CA PRO A 599 -19.48 13.14 -35.56
C PRO A 599 -20.25 14.45 -35.47
N VAL A 600 -20.58 14.85 -34.24
CA VAL A 600 -21.19 16.13 -33.87
C VAL A 600 -20.47 16.67 -32.60
N GLN A 601 -20.52 17.96 -32.36
CA GLN A 601 -19.77 18.57 -31.22
C GLN A 601 -20.19 18.03 -29.86
N GLU A 602 -21.42 17.59 -29.74
CA GLU A 602 -22.02 17.11 -28.49
C GLU A 602 -21.70 15.64 -28.19
N PHE A 603 -21.13 14.89 -29.15
CA PHE A 603 -20.93 13.45 -28.99
C PHE A 603 -19.58 13.01 -29.56
N THR A 604 -18.78 12.35 -28.74
CA THR A 604 -17.52 11.73 -29.12
C THR A 604 -17.52 10.25 -28.77
N LEU A 605 -17.06 9.43 -29.70
CA LEU A 605 -16.73 8.02 -29.49
C LEU A 605 -15.20 7.89 -29.49
N ARG A 606 -14.65 7.20 -28.49
CA ARG A 606 -13.20 6.95 -28.37
C ARG A 606 -12.90 5.49 -28.10
N GLY A 607 -11.71 5.04 -28.42
CA GLY A 607 -11.28 3.70 -28.06
C GLY A 607 -9.82 3.47 -28.33
N THR A 608 -9.24 2.50 -27.62
CA THR A 608 -7.84 2.12 -27.72
C THR A 608 -7.69 0.61 -27.72
N PHE A 609 -6.62 0.18 -28.33
CA PHE A 609 -6.07 -1.16 -28.21
C PHE A 609 -4.58 -1.04 -27.94
N SER A 610 -4.08 -1.65 -26.86
CA SER A 610 -2.67 -1.60 -26.49
C SER A 610 -2.15 -2.96 -26.00
N LYS A 611 -0.86 -3.18 -26.23
CA LYS A 611 -0.10 -4.21 -25.55
C LYS A 611 0.80 -3.55 -24.52
N GLY A 612 0.93 -4.17 -23.36
CA GLY A 612 1.80 -3.73 -22.30
C GLY A 612 2.64 -4.87 -21.75
N PHE A 613 3.53 -4.55 -20.83
CA PHE A 613 4.33 -5.53 -20.11
C PHE A 613 4.74 -4.99 -18.74
N ARG A 614 5.07 -5.91 -17.81
CA ARG A 614 5.85 -5.64 -16.61
C ARG A 614 7.11 -6.50 -16.65
N ALA A 615 8.25 -5.86 -16.57
CA ALA A 615 9.52 -6.56 -16.41
C ALA A 615 9.64 -7.06 -14.96
N PRO A 616 10.19 -8.27 -14.73
CA PRO A 616 10.56 -8.68 -13.40
C PRO A 616 11.46 -7.65 -12.73
N ASN A 617 11.20 -7.37 -11.48
CA ASN A 617 11.93 -6.38 -10.69
C ASN A 617 13.12 -7.01 -9.94
N PRO A 618 14.01 -6.21 -9.31
CA PRO A 618 15.15 -6.74 -8.56
C PRO A 618 14.80 -7.69 -7.40
N ALA A 619 13.64 -7.56 -6.76
CA ALA A 619 13.20 -8.48 -5.72
C ALA A 619 12.80 -9.86 -6.26
N GLU A 620 12.35 -9.92 -7.52
CA GLU A 620 11.93 -11.17 -8.16
C GLU A 620 13.09 -11.92 -8.84
N VAL A 621 14.11 -11.20 -9.35
CA VAL A 621 15.23 -11.81 -10.14
C VAL A 621 16.63 -11.59 -9.56
N GLY A 622 16.78 -10.77 -8.52
CA GLY A 622 18.06 -10.46 -7.86
C GLY A 622 18.46 -11.51 -6.82
N ASP A 623 19.33 -11.14 -5.91
CA ASP A 623 19.63 -11.91 -4.71
C ASP A 623 18.59 -11.55 -3.65
N ALA A 624 17.48 -12.27 -3.62
CA ALA A 624 16.31 -11.91 -2.86
C ALA A 624 15.59 -13.13 -2.28
N GLY A 625 14.91 -12.90 -1.18
CA GLY A 625 14.04 -13.90 -0.56
C GLY A 625 13.12 -13.29 0.48
N SER A 626 12.06 -14.02 0.82
CA SER A 626 11.16 -13.66 1.89
C SER A 626 10.71 -14.87 2.69
N THR A 627 10.35 -14.64 3.95
CA THR A 627 9.61 -15.61 4.76
C THR A 627 8.13 -15.26 4.66
N SER A 628 7.28 -16.22 4.33
CA SER A 628 5.85 -16.09 4.57
C SER A 628 5.54 -16.54 6.00
N GLY A 629 4.39 -16.13 6.52
CA GLY A 629 3.84 -16.71 7.74
C GLY A 629 3.58 -18.20 7.60
N PHE A 630 2.99 -18.79 8.63
CA PHE A 630 2.62 -20.21 8.57
C PHE A 630 1.39 -20.41 7.69
N VAL A 631 1.51 -21.30 6.71
CA VAL A 631 0.39 -21.81 5.91
C VAL A 631 -0.05 -23.12 6.53
N GLY A 632 -1.31 -23.20 6.97
CA GLY A 632 -1.89 -24.37 7.63
C GLY A 632 -2.86 -25.14 6.72
N ASN A 633 -3.41 -26.23 7.25
CA ASN A 633 -4.34 -27.13 6.57
C ASN A 633 -3.79 -27.79 5.30
N LEU A 634 -2.48 -27.98 5.25
CA LEU A 634 -1.79 -28.66 4.15
C LEU A 634 -1.71 -30.17 4.40
N HIS A 635 -1.48 -30.92 3.33
CA HIS A 635 -1.30 -32.38 3.36
C HIS A 635 0.06 -32.75 2.82
N ASP A 636 0.71 -33.73 3.44
CA ASP A 636 1.93 -34.31 2.91
C ASP A 636 1.68 -35.02 1.56
N PRO A 637 2.30 -34.60 0.46
CA PRO A 637 2.05 -35.20 -0.85
C PRO A 637 2.47 -36.67 -0.94
N VAL A 638 3.35 -37.15 0.00
CA VAL A 638 3.84 -38.53 0.03
C VAL A 638 3.01 -39.38 0.98
N TYR A 639 2.72 -38.90 2.19
CA TYR A 639 2.10 -39.66 3.26
C TYR A 639 0.60 -39.39 3.46
N CYS A 640 0.07 -38.33 2.83
CA CYS A 640 -1.36 -38.03 2.79
C CYS A 640 -1.81 -37.46 1.43
N PRO A 641 -1.50 -38.11 0.30
CA PRO A 641 -1.88 -37.62 -1.04
C PRO A 641 -3.40 -37.49 -1.15
N GLY A 642 -3.85 -36.33 -1.61
CA GLY A 642 -5.27 -36.04 -1.75
C GLY A 642 -6.09 -36.11 -0.45
N GLY A 643 -5.46 -35.86 0.71
CA GLY A 643 -6.13 -35.88 2.02
C GLY A 643 -6.38 -37.29 2.57
N VAL A 644 -5.71 -38.33 2.03
CA VAL A 644 -5.88 -39.72 2.47
C VAL A 644 -4.60 -40.26 3.08
N VAL A 645 -4.60 -40.55 4.39
CA VAL A 645 -3.48 -41.11 5.14
C VAL A 645 -3.00 -42.43 4.53
N GLN A 646 -1.70 -42.54 4.27
CA GLN A 646 -1.11 -43.79 3.80
C GLN A 646 -0.97 -44.85 4.93
N PRO A 647 -1.10 -46.14 4.64
CA PRO A 647 -1.19 -47.21 5.68
C PRO A 647 0.12 -47.49 6.43
N ASN A 648 1.27 -47.04 5.95
CA ASN A 648 2.59 -47.33 6.53
C ASN A 648 3.35 -46.07 6.83
N LEU A 649 2.95 -45.35 7.86
CA LEU A 649 3.65 -44.15 8.31
C LEU A 649 5.00 -44.49 8.99
N PRO A 650 6.04 -43.67 8.82
CA PRO A 650 7.28 -43.78 9.58
C PRO A 650 7.01 -43.67 11.10
N PRO A 651 7.80 -44.41 11.91
CA PRO A 651 7.68 -44.28 13.38
C PRO A 651 8.00 -42.87 13.83
N GLY A 652 7.11 -42.27 14.65
CA GLY A 652 7.27 -40.93 15.18
C GLY A 652 6.85 -39.79 14.19
N MET A 653 6.25 -40.16 13.06
CA MET A 653 5.66 -39.18 12.16
C MET A 653 4.41 -38.57 12.80
N LEU A 654 4.28 -37.26 12.66
CA LEU A 654 3.10 -36.49 13.04
C LEU A 654 1.95 -36.73 12.04
N ASP A 655 0.76 -36.11 12.28
CA ASP A 655 -0.35 -36.24 11.34
C ASP A 655 0.01 -35.65 9.97
N PRO A 656 0.18 -36.46 8.92
CA PRO A 656 0.58 -35.95 7.61
C PRO A 656 -0.58 -35.29 6.85
N CYS A 657 -1.81 -35.35 7.35
CA CYS A 657 -2.99 -34.74 6.73
C CYS A 657 -3.37 -33.37 7.32
N ASN A 658 -2.62 -32.92 8.31
CA ASN A 658 -2.84 -31.62 8.93
C ASN A 658 -1.48 -30.99 9.27
N ILE A 659 -0.89 -30.33 8.25
CA ILE A 659 0.44 -29.73 8.34
C ILE A 659 0.31 -28.22 8.32
N ALA A 660 1.09 -27.54 9.13
CA ALA A 660 1.35 -26.12 9.02
C ALA A 660 2.85 -25.92 8.75
N LEU A 661 3.18 -25.19 7.69
CA LEU A 661 4.55 -24.95 7.24
C LEU A 661 4.90 -23.47 7.31
N GLN A 662 6.17 -23.18 7.64
CA GLN A 662 6.76 -21.91 7.26
C GLN A 662 7.35 -22.05 5.86
N GLU A 663 6.89 -21.20 4.97
CA GLU A 663 7.29 -21.18 3.59
C GLU A 663 8.37 -20.11 3.35
N LEU A 664 9.42 -20.46 2.60
CA LEU A 664 10.56 -19.57 2.32
C LEU A 664 10.67 -19.35 0.82
N GLN A 665 10.41 -18.12 0.42
CA GLN A 665 10.44 -17.73 -1.00
C GLN A 665 11.86 -17.38 -1.45
N LEU A 666 12.21 -17.80 -2.66
CA LEU A 666 13.46 -17.51 -3.33
C LEU A 666 13.20 -16.71 -4.62
N SER A 667 14.13 -15.84 -4.98
CA SER A 667 14.13 -15.21 -6.29
C SER A 667 14.34 -16.22 -7.43
N ALA A 668 13.94 -15.84 -8.65
CA ALA A 668 14.08 -16.67 -9.83
C ALA A 668 14.71 -15.90 -11.01
N PRO A 669 15.99 -16.10 -11.33
CA PRO A 669 16.74 -15.26 -12.27
C PRO A 669 16.32 -15.41 -13.74
N HIS A 670 15.44 -16.37 -14.07
CA HIS A 670 15.01 -16.67 -15.46
C HIS A 670 13.55 -16.31 -15.74
N LEU A 671 12.95 -15.45 -14.92
CA LEU A 671 11.59 -14.99 -15.15
C LEU A 671 11.47 -14.20 -16.47
N LYS A 672 10.32 -14.39 -17.11
CA LYS A 672 9.94 -13.64 -18.31
C LYS A 672 9.07 -12.45 -17.94
N PRO A 673 9.09 -11.36 -18.74
CA PRO A 673 8.14 -10.27 -18.55
C PRO A 673 6.69 -10.75 -18.61
N GLU A 674 5.86 -10.25 -17.72
CA GLU A 674 4.41 -10.34 -17.85
C GLU A 674 3.97 -9.57 -19.09
N LYS A 675 2.91 -10.01 -19.74
CA LYS A 675 2.38 -9.38 -20.96
C LYS A 675 0.91 -9.04 -20.81
N SER A 676 0.55 -7.81 -21.08
CA SER A 676 -0.84 -7.39 -21.07
C SER A 676 -1.39 -7.09 -22.47
N THR A 677 -2.69 -7.23 -22.56
CA THR A 677 -3.50 -6.73 -23.69
C THR A 677 -4.66 -5.95 -23.09
N SER A 678 -4.77 -4.69 -23.46
CA SER A 678 -5.81 -3.78 -22.99
C SER A 678 -6.65 -3.31 -24.18
N PHE A 679 -7.95 -3.21 -23.95
CA PHE A 679 -8.93 -2.64 -24.87
C PHE A 679 -9.84 -1.68 -24.10
N THR A 680 -10.05 -0.47 -24.64
CA THR A 680 -11.00 0.49 -24.09
C THR A 680 -11.96 0.96 -25.20
N LEU A 681 -13.21 1.23 -24.80
CA LEU A 681 -14.22 1.82 -25.68
C LEU A 681 -15.09 2.76 -24.85
N GLY A 682 -15.18 4.02 -25.24
CA GLY A 682 -15.91 5.01 -24.46
C GLY A 682 -16.68 6.00 -25.29
N THR A 683 -17.61 6.68 -24.64
CA THR A 683 -18.40 7.77 -25.20
C THR A 683 -18.31 9.00 -24.32
N ILE A 684 -18.27 10.16 -24.93
CA ILE A 684 -18.36 11.45 -24.27
C ILE A 684 -19.58 12.17 -24.83
N PHE A 685 -20.45 12.66 -23.95
CA PHE A 685 -21.65 13.39 -24.31
C PHE A 685 -21.65 14.75 -23.59
N GLU A 686 -21.50 15.82 -24.35
CA GLU A 686 -21.44 17.20 -23.88
C GLU A 686 -22.43 18.06 -24.65
N PRO A 687 -23.74 17.99 -24.37
CA PRO A 687 -24.77 18.70 -25.12
C PRO A 687 -24.66 20.22 -24.98
N ASN A 688 -23.99 20.70 -23.95
CA ASN A 688 -23.71 22.11 -23.70
C ASN A 688 -22.67 22.23 -22.56
N LYS A 689 -22.30 23.45 -22.18
CA LYS A 689 -21.32 23.72 -21.10
C LYS A 689 -21.81 23.34 -19.69
N THR A 690 -23.10 23.04 -19.54
CA THR A 690 -23.71 22.68 -18.27
C THR A 690 -23.52 21.19 -17.94
N TYR A 691 -23.59 20.32 -18.94
CA TYR A 691 -23.60 18.88 -18.75
C TYR A 691 -22.46 18.23 -19.53
N SER A 692 -21.77 17.34 -18.84
CA SER A 692 -20.81 16.39 -19.44
C SER A 692 -21.06 15.02 -18.86
N ALA A 693 -21.00 13.98 -19.71
CA ALA A 693 -21.09 12.59 -19.28
C ALA A 693 -20.10 11.75 -20.08
N THR A 694 -19.29 10.94 -19.39
CA THR A 694 -18.42 9.95 -19.99
C THR A 694 -18.79 8.56 -19.52
N LEU A 695 -18.73 7.58 -20.42
CA LEU A 695 -18.90 6.17 -20.12
C LEU A 695 -17.83 5.39 -20.86
N ASP A 696 -16.92 4.77 -20.14
CA ASP A 696 -15.79 4.03 -20.68
C ASP A 696 -15.86 2.56 -20.22
N TYR A 697 -15.87 1.63 -21.17
CA TYR A 697 -15.66 0.21 -20.94
C TYR A 697 -14.17 -0.11 -21.04
N TYR A 698 -13.66 -0.95 -20.15
CA TYR A 698 -12.31 -1.49 -20.21
C TYR A 698 -12.27 -3.01 -20.13
N HIS A 699 -11.25 -3.60 -20.74
CA HIS A 699 -10.92 -5.01 -20.64
C HIS A 699 -9.40 -5.18 -20.68
N ILE A 700 -8.81 -5.75 -19.64
CA ILE A 700 -7.37 -5.94 -19.49
C ILE A 700 -7.11 -7.41 -19.17
N THR A 701 -6.22 -8.03 -19.93
CA THR A 701 -5.73 -9.41 -19.67
C THR A 701 -4.22 -9.37 -19.48
N ILE A 702 -3.73 -9.87 -18.34
CA ILE A 702 -2.31 -10.08 -18.04
C ILE A 702 -2.01 -11.57 -18.15
N ARG A 703 -1.00 -11.95 -18.92
CA ARG A 703 -0.52 -13.32 -19.09
C ARG A 703 0.90 -13.47 -18.63
N ASN A 704 1.29 -14.71 -18.28
CA ASN A 704 2.59 -15.02 -17.69
C ASN A 704 2.82 -14.18 -16.42
N GLN A 705 1.78 -14.00 -15.61
CA GLN A 705 1.88 -13.27 -14.37
C GLN A 705 2.92 -13.93 -13.48
N ILE A 706 3.78 -13.12 -12.87
CA ILE A 706 4.78 -13.60 -11.92
C ILE A 706 4.05 -13.78 -10.59
N ILE A 707 4.13 -14.98 -10.06
CA ILE A 707 3.55 -15.36 -8.78
C ILE A 707 4.56 -16.15 -7.97
N SER A 708 4.42 -16.12 -6.66
CA SER A 708 5.06 -17.04 -5.75
C SER A 708 4.40 -18.42 -5.88
N VAL A 709 5.20 -19.51 -5.84
CA VAL A 709 4.64 -20.88 -5.80
C VAL A 709 3.89 -21.14 -4.50
N GLY A 710 4.25 -20.50 -3.39
CA GLY A 710 3.52 -20.58 -2.11
C GLY A 710 2.05 -20.11 -2.25
N GLN A 711 1.77 -19.16 -3.14
CA GLN A 711 0.40 -18.72 -3.45
C GLN A 711 -0.48 -19.80 -4.10
N LEU A 712 0.11 -20.92 -4.52
CA LEU A 712 -0.62 -22.09 -5.02
C LEU A 712 -1.05 -23.04 -3.89
N GLY A 713 -0.65 -22.79 -2.64
CA GLY A 713 -0.98 -23.57 -1.48
C GLY A 713 -0.64 -25.06 -1.65
N GLN A 714 -1.63 -25.96 -1.42
CA GLN A 714 -1.43 -27.41 -1.54
C GLN A 714 -0.85 -27.85 -2.88
N LEU A 715 -1.21 -27.17 -3.99
CA LEU A 715 -0.64 -27.48 -5.31
C LEU A 715 0.86 -27.23 -5.39
N GLY A 716 1.37 -26.25 -4.65
CA GLY A 716 2.82 -25.99 -4.54
C GLY A 716 3.59 -27.18 -3.98
N LEU A 717 2.98 -27.92 -3.06
CA LEU A 717 3.53 -29.16 -2.47
C LEU A 717 3.31 -30.38 -3.36
N ASP A 718 2.10 -30.56 -3.91
CA ASP A 718 1.73 -31.74 -4.72
C ASP A 718 2.56 -31.82 -6.00
N ASP A 719 2.82 -30.69 -6.66
CA ASP A 719 3.59 -30.56 -7.88
C ASP A 719 5.02 -29.99 -7.63
N ALA A 720 5.55 -30.12 -6.42
CA ALA A 720 6.81 -29.53 -5.95
C ALA A 720 7.97 -29.69 -6.95
N ALA A 721 8.18 -30.90 -7.49
CA ALA A 721 9.25 -31.18 -8.45
C ALA A 721 9.10 -30.42 -9.79
N GLN A 722 7.87 -30.10 -10.22
CA GLN A 722 7.58 -29.39 -11.46
C GLN A 722 7.67 -27.85 -11.25
N LEU A 723 7.29 -27.40 -10.06
CA LEU A 723 7.23 -25.99 -9.70
C LEU A 723 8.53 -25.46 -9.10
N GLY A 724 9.48 -26.36 -8.79
CA GLY A 724 10.79 -26.02 -8.24
C GLY A 724 10.79 -25.89 -6.71
N THR A 725 9.71 -26.30 -6.05
CA THR A 725 9.62 -26.36 -4.58
C THR A 725 10.55 -27.46 -4.03
N THR A 726 11.28 -27.15 -2.97
CA THR A 726 12.10 -28.13 -2.24
C THR A 726 11.54 -28.31 -0.83
N ILE A 727 11.11 -29.54 -0.53
CA ILE A 727 10.54 -29.91 0.76
C ILE A 727 11.62 -30.46 1.66
N TYR A 728 11.83 -29.91 2.84
CA TYR A 728 12.80 -30.32 3.85
C TYR A 728 12.11 -31.12 4.95
N ARG A 729 12.71 -32.29 5.29
CA ARG A 729 12.14 -33.26 6.23
C ARG A 729 13.10 -33.58 7.36
N ASP A 730 12.56 -33.89 8.54
CA ASP A 730 13.33 -34.46 9.66
C ASP A 730 13.63 -35.94 9.47
N SER A 731 14.32 -36.52 10.46
CA SER A 731 14.65 -37.98 10.44
C SER A 731 13.39 -38.88 10.52
N ASN A 732 12.26 -38.38 11.02
CA ASN A 732 10.99 -39.07 11.10
C ASN A 732 10.11 -38.84 9.85
N GLN A 733 10.64 -38.12 8.86
CA GLN A 733 9.97 -37.74 7.61
C GLN A 733 8.88 -36.65 7.75
N ASN A 734 8.77 -36.01 8.91
CA ASN A 734 7.91 -34.85 9.03
C ASN A 734 8.43 -33.70 8.15
N ILE A 735 7.56 -32.98 7.48
CA ILE A 735 7.93 -31.74 6.76
C ILE A 735 8.25 -30.66 7.79
N LEU A 736 9.42 -30.07 7.70
CA LEU A 736 9.90 -29.01 8.58
C LEU A 736 9.59 -27.63 7.99
N TYR A 737 9.93 -27.45 6.73
CA TYR A 737 9.71 -26.24 5.93
C TYR A 737 9.88 -26.57 4.45
N ASP A 738 9.52 -25.64 3.59
CA ASP A 738 9.83 -25.71 2.17
C ASP A 738 10.47 -24.42 1.65
N THR A 739 11.06 -24.52 0.45
CA THR A 739 11.53 -23.36 -0.29
C THR A 739 10.95 -23.40 -1.69
N TYR A 740 10.52 -22.25 -2.20
CA TYR A 740 9.91 -22.16 -3.52
C TYR A 740 10.33 -20.89 -4.27
N PRO A 741 10.43 -20.96 -5.62
CA PRO A 741 10.78 -19.82 -6.45
C PRO A 741 9.56 -19.02 -6.88
N PHE A 742 9.79 -17.83 -7.46
CA PHE A 742 8.81 -17.20 -8.36
C PHE A 742 8.69 -17.96 -9.69
N ILE A 743 7.50 -17.98 -10.27
CA ILE A 743 7.23 -18.58 -11.58
C ILE A 743 6.34 -17.67 -12.44
N ASN A 744 6.42 -17.82 -13.76
CA ASN A 744 5.44 -17.23 -14.69
C ASN A 744 4.29 -18.23 -14.91
N ALA A 745 3.16 -18.04 -14.28
CA ALA A 745 2.06 -19.02 -14.33
C ALA A 745 0.72 -18.42 -14.78
N ASN A 746 0.14 -17.56 -14.00
CA ASN A 746 -1.28 -17.21 -14.08
C ASN A 746 -1.65 -16.27 -15.24
N THR A 747 -2.95 -16.22 -15.51
CA THR A 747 -3.57 -15.20 -16.36
C THR A 747 -4.66 -14.51 -15.55
N THR A 748 -4.54 -13.20 -15.38
CA THR A 748 -5.57 -12.36 -14.76
C THR A 748 -6.30 -11.56 -15.83
N THR A 749 -7.62 -11.53 -15.76
CA THR A 749 -8.46 -10.72 -16.64
C THR A 749 -9.42 -9.88 -15.81
N THR A 750 -9.37 -8.56 -16.00
CA THR A 750 -10.34 -7.64 -15.38
C THR A 750 -11.09 -6.87 -16.45
N SER A 751 -12.38 -6.63 -16.25
CA SER A 751 -13.21 -5.81 -17.12
C SER A 751 -14.26 -5.05 -16.31
N GLY A 752 -14.64 -3.89 -16.80
CA GLY A 752 -15.65 -3.06 -16.13
C GLY A 752 -16.04 -1.84 -16.93
N VAL A 753 -16.81 -0.98 -16.28
CA VAL A 753 -17.26 0.30 -16.82
C VAL A 753 -17.00 1.41 -15.81
N ASP A 754 -16.52 2.54 -16.32
CA ASP A 754 -16.35 3.78 -15.58
C ASP A 754 -17.35 4.81 -16.10
N LEU A 755 -18.16 5.38 -15.24
CA LEU A 755 -19.12 6.45 -15.52
C LEU A 755 -18.69 7.71 -14.78
N ASP A 756 -18.67 8.84 -15.48
CA ASP A 756 -18.48 10.16 -14.89
C ASP A 756 -19.52 11.12 -15.48
N VAL A 757 -20.29 11.80 -14.63
CA VAL A 757 -21.34 12.74 -15.02
C VAL A 757 -21.17 14.01 -14.22
N VAL A 758 -20.99 15.13 -14.92
CA VAL A 758 -20.84 16.46 -14.33
C VAL A 758 -21.98 17.37 -14.76
N GLY A 759 -22.58 18.06 -13.81
CA GLY A 759 -23.55 19.13 -14.06
C GLY A 759 -23.13 20.43 -13.38
N LYS A 760 -23.09 21.53 -14.14
CA LYS A 760 -22.74 22.88 -13.64
C LYS A 760 -23.91 23.84 -13.85
N TYR A 761 -24.48 24.31 -12.78
CA TYR A 761 -25.68 25.12 -12.79
C TYR A 761 -25.38 26.51 -12.25
N ASP A 762 -25.75 27.52 -13.03
CA ASP A 762 -25.81 28.92 -12.53
C ASP A 762 -27.18 29.15 -11.91
N LEU A 763 -27.22 29.29 -10.58
CA LEU A 763 -28.44 29.59 -9.80
C LEU A 763 -28.66 31.08 -9.66
N HIS A 764 -27.98 31.92 -10.45
CA HIS A 764 -28.01 33.37 -10.44
C HIS A 764 -27.65 33.96 -9.07
N GLU A 765 -28.59 34.65 -8.41
CA GLU A 765 -28.37 35.23 -7.09
C GLU A 765 -28.14 34.20 -5.99
N ALA A 766 -28.45 32.94 -6.23
CA ALA A 766 -28.23 31.84 -5.29
C ALA A 766 -26.83 31.19 -5.44
N GLY A 767 -25.98 31.67 -6.38
CA GLY A 767 -24.59 31.16 -6.59
C GLY A 767 -24.52 30.10 -7.68
N HIS A 768 -23.45 29.34 -7.67
CA HIS A 768 -23.22 28.25 -8.62
C HIS A 768 -23.29 26.88 -7.90
N LEU A 769 -23.69 25.87 -8.64
CA LEU A 769 -23.78 24.49 -8.16
C LEU A 769 -23.08 23.56 -9.15
N LYS A 770 -22.08 22.81 -8.70
CA LYS A 770 -21.46 21.69 -9.43
C LYS A 770 -21.91 20.39 -8.78
N ALA A 771 -22.46 19.48 -9.56
CA ALA A 771 -22.75 18.11 -9.13
C ALA A 771 -21.96 17.14 -9.99
N GLU A 772 -21.31 16.16 -9.36
CA GLU A 772 -20.51 15.17 -10.05
C GLU A 772 -20.81 13.78 -9.51
N VAL A 773 -20.99 12.81 -10.39
CA VAL A 773 -21.20 11.40 -10.08
C VAL A 773 -20.13 10.59 -10.77
N GLN A 774 -19.32 9.89 -10.02
CA GLN A 774 -18.33 8.96 -10.52
C GLN A 774 -18.66 7.54 -10.05
N VAL A 775 -18.69 6.57 -10.93
CA VAL A 775 -18.93 5.17 -10.62
C VAL A 775 -17.98 4.29 -11.42
N SER A 776 -17.27 3.41 -10.73
CA SER A 776 -16.55 2.30 -11.34
C SER A 776 -17.26 0.99 -10.98
N TYR A 777 -17.65 0.21 -11.99
CA TYR A 777 -18.30 -1.09 -11.82
C TYR A 777 -17.46 -2.19 -12.47
N MET A 778 -16.97 -3.11 -11.65
CA MET A 778 -16.22 -4.30 -12.08
C MET A 778 -17.19 -5.37 -12.55
N ILE A 779 -17.18 -5.65 -13.84
CA ILE A 779 -18.02 -6.71 -14.46
C ILE A 779 -17.42 -8.08 -14.13
N ALA A 780 -16.12 -8.24 -14.37
CA ALA A 780 -15.40 -9.49 -14.12
C ALA A 780 -14.00 -9.21 -13.57
N TYR A 781 -13.57 -10.10 -12.70
CA TYR A 781 -12.18 -10.29 -12.26
C TYR A 781 -11.96 -11.81 -12.27
N ASP A 782 -11.24 -12.30 -13.26
CA ASP A 782 -11.04 -13.72 -13.49
C ASP A 782 -9.56 -14.06 -13.37
N LEU A 783 -9.25 -15.03 -12.51
CA LEU A 783 -7.93 -15.62 -12.38
C LEU A 783 -7.94 -17.01 -13.03
N THR A 784 -7.07 -17.24 -14.00
CA THR A 784 -6.84 -18.56 -14.57
C THR A 784 -5.49 -19.09 -14.11
N ALA A 785 -5.51 -20.11 -13.25
CA ALA A 785 -4.36 -20.83 -12.74
C ALA A 785 -4.47 -22.30 -13.11
N GLN A 786 -3.42 -22.89 -13.66
CA GLN A 786 -3.34 -24.31 -14.05
C GLN A 786 -4.53 -24.82 -14.90
N GLY A 787 -5.10 -23.95 -15.74
CA GLY A 787 -6.22 -24.30 -16.63
C GLY A 787 -7.60 -24.19 -15.98
N VAL A 788 -7.69 -23.85 -14.71
CA VAL A 788 -8.95 -23.55 -14.00
C VAL A 788 -9.14 -22.03 -13.97
N THR A 789 -10.36 -21.56 -14.24
CA THR A 789 -10.72 -20.15 -14.15
C THR A 789 -11.60 -19.91 -12.94
N TYR A 790 -11.15 -19.03 -12.07
CA TYR A 790 -11.87 -18.58 -10.87
C TYR A 790 -12.47 -17.21 -11.12
N HIS A 791 -13.76 -17.06 -10.81
CA HIS A 791 -14.50 -15.80 -10.95
C HIS A 791 -14.53 -15.07 -9.60
N LEU A 792 -13.69 -14.07 -9.43
CA LEU A 792 -13.40 -13.46 -8.14
C LEU A 792 -14.09 -12.11 -7.91
N ALA A 793 -14.68 -11.47 -8.92
CA ALA A 793 -15.36 -10.19 -8.74
C ALA A 793 -16.52 -10.30 -7.71
N GLY A 794 -16.45 -9.49 -6.65
CA GLY A 794 -17.41 -9.53 -5.54
C GLY A 794 -17.12 -10.61 -4.49
N THR A 795 -15.91 -11.17 -4.48
CA THR A 795 -15.43 -12.14 -3.48
C THR A 795 -14.28 -11.53 -2.66
N HIS A 796 -13.74 -12.27 -1.72
CA HIS A 796 -12.57 -11.89 -0.94
C HIS A 796 -11.25 -12.07 -1.70
N GLY A 797 -11.18 -12.96 -2.68
CA GLY A 797 -9.98 -13.26 -3.44
C GLY A 797 -9.66 -12.27 -4.57
N PRO A 798 -8.47 -12.42 -5.14
CA PRO A 798 -7.44 -13.40 -4.77
C PRO A 798 -6.58 -12.94 -3.59
N ALA A 799 -6.21 -13.83 -2.71
CA ALA A 799 -5.42 -13.58 -1.52
C ALA A 799 -3.98 -13.09 -1.81
N PHE A 800 -3.42 -13.45 -2.96
CA PHE A 800 -2.08 -13.01 -3.38
C PHE A 800 -2.00 -11.56 -3.91
N VAL A 801 -3.07 -10.80 -3.80
CA VAL A 801 -3.07 -9.38 -4.15
C VAL A 801 -3.11 -8.56 -2.88
N SER A 802 -1.94 -8.11 -2.42
CA SER A 802 -1.77 -7.21 -1.29
C SER A 802 -2.77 -7.40 -0.15
N GLU A 803 -2.39 -8.18 0.85
CA GLU A 803 -3.12 -8.31 2.12
C GLU A 803 -4.60 -8.75 1.99
N ASP A 804 -4.94 -9.64 1.08
CA ASP A 804 -6.30 -10.21 0.94
C ASP A 804 -7.41 -9.15 0.92
N THR A 805 -7.28 -8.16 0.08
CA THR A 805 -8.12 -6.96 0.19
C THR A 805 -9.53 -7.08 -0.37
N GLY A 806 -9.88 -8.18 -1.03
CA GLY A 806 -11.21 -8.40 -1.62
C GLY A 806 -11.48 -7.56 -2.87
N THR A 807 -12.54 -7.92 -3.60
CA THR A 807 -12.88 -7.36 -4.92
C THR A 807 -14.30 -6.78 -4.95
N PRO A 808 -14.61 -5.67 -4.26
CA PRO A 808 -15.92 -5.06 -4.35
C PRO A 808 -16.25 -4.67 -5.80
N ARG A 809 -17.46 -5.00 -6.27
CA ARG A 809 -17.84 -4.74 -7.66
C ARG A 809 -18.04 -3.27 -7.98
N THR A 810 -18.45 -2.46 -6.99
CA THR A 810 -18.80 -1.05 -7.22
C THR A 810 -18.06 -0.15 -6.27
N ARG A 811 -17.38 0.84 -6.81
CA ARG A 811 -16.96 2.05 -6.11
C ARG A 811 -17.62 3.25 -6.74
N GLY A 812 -18.14 4.16 -5.92
CA GLY A 812 -18.82 5.36 -6.39
C GLY A 812 -18.50 6.56 -5.53
N ALA A 813 -18.50 7.73 -6.14
CA ALA A 813 -18.43 9.02 -5.48
C ALA A 813 -19.52 9.93 -6.06
N PHE A 814 -20.22 10.65 -5.18
CA PHE A 814 -21.12 11.73 -5.55
C PHE A 814 -20.68 12.97 -4.82
N SER A 815 -20.28 14.00 -5.53
CA SER A 815 -19.96 15.31 -4.96
C SER A 815 -20.96 16.38 -5.37
N LEU A 816 -21.23 17.29 -4.45
CA LEU A 816 -22.05 18.46 -4.64
C LEU A 816 -21.34 19.68 -4.07
N THR A 817 -20.84 20.56 -4.94
CA THR A 817 -20.20 21.81 -4.57
C THR A 817 -21.14 22.98 -4.81
N TRP A 818 -21.34 23.80 -3.82
CA TRP A 818 -22.08 25.05 -3.92
C TRP A 818 -21.17 26.22 -3.55
N ASP A 819 -21.10 27.21 -4.43
CA ASP A 819 -20.36 28.44 -4.19
C ASP A 819 -21.27 29.68 -4.33
N LYS A 820 -21.12 30.61 -3.40
CA LYS A 820 -21.80 31.89 -3.42
C LYS A 820 -20.99 32.97 -2.70
N GLY A 821 -20.49 33.92 -3.46
CA GLY A 821 -19.69 35.02 -2.91
C GLY A 821 -18.46 34.51 -2.16
N PRO A 822 -18.33 34.77 -0.85
CA PRO A 822 -17.17 34.26 -0.09
C PRO A 822 -17.31 32.81 0.38
N PHE A 823 -18.47 32.17 0.21
CA PHE A 823 -18.75 30.83 0.72
C PHE A 823 -18.62 29.77 -0.38
N GLU A 824 -18.01 28.67 -0.03
CA GLU A 824 -17.97 27.43 -0.81
C GLU A 824 -18.23 26.27 0.15
N ILE A 825 -19.10 25.33 -0.23
CA ILE A 825 -19.41 24.14 0.55
C ILE A 825 -19.45 22.96 -0.41
N GLU A 826 -18.69 21.91 -0.08
CA GLU A 826 -18.73 20.65 -0.80
C GLU A 826 -19.16 19.51 0.13
N GLY A 827 -20.06 18.68 -0.37
CA GLY A 827 -20.43 17.42 0.26
C GLY A 827 -20.12 16.26 -0.69
N THR A 828 -19.35 15.29 -0.23
CA THR A 828 -18.97 14.09 -1.02
C THR A 828 -19.48 12.84 -0.32
N VAL A 829 -20.24 12.00 -1.06
CA VAL A 829 -20.66 10.66 -0.64
C VAL A 829 -19.79 9.64 -1.34
N ASN A 830 -18.98 8.89 -0.59
CA ASN A 830 -18.22 7.74 -1.09
C ASN A 830 -18.97 6.44 -0.81
N TYR A 831 -18.97 5.53 -1.77
CA TYR A 831 -19.65 4.25 -1.70
C TYR A 831 -18.75 3.10 -2.14
N ILE A 832 -18.72 2.02 -1.33
CA ILE A 832 -18.07 0.74 -1.65
C ILE A 832 -19.13 -0.37 -1.46
N SER A 833 -19.29 -1.23 -2.48
CA SER A 833 -20.25 -2.33 -2.39
C SER A 833 -19.73 -3.44 -1.48
N HIS A 834 -20.66 -4.24 -0.96
CA HIS A 834 -20.32 -5.48 -0.23
C HIS A 834 -19.61 -6.50 -1.14
N TYR A 835 -18.86 -7.41 -0.53
CA TYR A 835 -18.28 -8.58 -1.18
C TYR A 835 -18.33 -9.81 -0.24
N SER A 836 -18.31 -11.02 -0.84
CA SER A 836 -18.32 -12.28 -0.09
C SER A 836 -16.99 -12.50 0.64
N VAL A 837 -17.01 -13.21 1.77
CA VAL A 837 -15.79 -13.66 2.48
C VAL A 837 -15.15 -14.89 1.80
N THR A 838 -15.70 -15.40 0.71
CA THR A 838 -15.18 -16.58 0.02
C THR A 838 -14.02 -16.22 -0.91
N ASP A 839 -13.04 -17.09 -1.01
CA ASP A 839 -12.00 -17.08 -2.05
C ASP A 839 -11.91 -18.46 -2.74
N PRO A 840 -12.61 -18.63 -3.87
CA PRO A 840 -12.54 -19.87 -4.61
C PRO A 840 -11.14 -20.23 -5.15
N SER A 841 -10.26 -19.25 -5.34
CA SER A 841 -8.89 -19.49 -5.85
C SER A 841 -7.98 -20.15 -4.82
N GLU A 842 -8.31 -20.01 -3.52
CA GLU A 842 -7.60 -20.64 -2.41
C GLU A 842 -8.35 -21.85 -1.81
N GLY A 843 -9.37 -22.35 -2.51
CA GLY A 843 -10.15 -23.48 -2.00
C GLY A 843 -11.10 -23.10 -0.86
N ILE A 844 -11.48 -21.83 -0.75
CA ILE A 844 -12.44 -21.29 0.21
C ILE A 844 -13.80 -21.04 -0.49
N PRO A 845 -14.58 -22.10 -0.76
CA PRO A 845 -15.77 -22.00 -1.61
C PRO A 845 -16.99 -21.44 -0.88
N ASP A 846 -17.03 -21.50 0.44
CA ASP A 846 -18.19 -21.13 1.24
C ASP A 846 -17.83 -20.39 2.53
N CYS A 847 -18.83 -19.78 3.14
CA CYS A 847 -18.70 -18.96 4.33
C CYS A 847 -18.25 -19.75 5.58
N ALA A 848 -18.62 -21.01 5.71
CA ALA A 848 -18.24 -21.83 6.86
C ALA A 848 -16.74 -22.16 6.81
N THR A 849 -16.25 -22.48 5.63
CA THR A 849 -14.79 -22.68 5.37
C THR A 849 -14.02 -21.40 5.62
N ALA A 850 -14.48 -20.26 5.05
CA ALA A 850 -13.84 -18.95 5.18
C ALA A 850 -13.66 -18.50 6.64
N LEU A 851 -14.63 -18.81 7.49
CA LEU A 851 -14.67 -18.34 8.88
C LEU A 851 -14.51 -19.48 9.91
N SER A 852 -13.88 -20.58 9.50
CA SER A 852 -13.68 -21.75 10.37
C SER A 852 -12.82 -21.46 11.61
N SER A 853 -11.86 -20.54 11.52
CA SER A 853 -11.06 -20.07 12.66
C SER A 853 -11.88 -19.31 13.71
N VAL A 854 -12.88 -18.54 13.26
CA VAL A 854 -13.76 -17.76 14.14
C VAL A 854 -14.99 -18.56 14.58
N PHE A 855 -15.53 -19.40 13.70
CA PHE A 855 -16.73 -20.23 13.93
C PHE A 855 -16.41 -21.71 13.69
N PRO A 856 -15.66 -22.38 14.57
CA PRO A 856 -15.17 -23.75 14.35
C PRO A 856 -16.29 -24.80 14.24
N ASN A 857 -17.50 -24.49 14.72
CA ASN A 857 -18.67 -25.37 14.59
C ASN A 857 -19.39 -25.26 13.23
N GLY A 858 -18.90 -24.44 12.28
CA GLY A 858 -19.49 -24.21 10.97
C GLY A 858 -20.81 -23.42 10.97
N ASN A 859 -21.33 -23.02 12.15
CA ASN A 859 -22.57 -22.24 12.27
C ASN A 859 -22.31 -20.75 12.20
N VAL A 860 -21.97 -20.24 11.01
CA VAL A 860 -21.68 -18.84 10.78
C VAL A 860 -22.97 -18.04 10.63
N PRO A 861 -23.20 -16.97 11.44
CA PRO A 861 -24.31 -16.04 11.18
C PRO A 861 -24.18 -15.38 9.82
N SER A 862 -25.24 -15.36 9.03
CA SER A 862 -25.24 -14.88 7.63
C SER A 862 -24.70 -13.46 7.44
N GLN A 863 -24.78 -12.61 8.47
CA GLN A 863 -24.25 -11.25 8.46
C GLN A 863 -22.73 -11.17 8.36
N PHE A 864 -21.99 -12.24 8.67
CA PHE A 864 -20.55 -12.32 8.57
C PHE A 864 -20.06 -12.98 7.27
N CYS A 865 -20.98 -13.56 6.48
CA CYS A 865 -20.65 -14.17 5.19
C CYS A 865 -20.34 -13.15 4.09
N HIS A 866 -20.46 -11.87 4.38
CA HIS A 866 -20.11 -10.76 3.50
C HIS A 866 -19.48 -9.64 4.31
N VAL A 867 -18.42 -9.05 3.79
CA VAL A 867 -17.98 -7.74 4.23
C VAL A 867 -19.01 -6.73 3.75
N GLY A 868 -19.61 -6.00 4.67
CA GLY A 868 -20.76 -5.14 4.39
C GLY A 868 -20.42 -3.94 3.50
N SER A 869 -21.40 -3.38 2.80
CA SER A 869 -21.18 -2.14 2.04
C SER A 869 -20.85 -0.96 2.97
N PHE A 870 -19.99 -0.08 2.49
CA PHE A 870 -19.61 1.12 3.21
C PHE A 870 -20.06 2.37 2.44
N THR A 871 -20.65 3.33 3.15
CA THR A 871 -21.08 4.62 2.59
C THR A 871 -20.73 5.69 3.60
N GLU A 872 -19.91 6.64 3.22
CA GLU A 872 -19.56 7.77 4.07
C GLU A 872 -19.96 9.09 3.42
N LEU A 873 -20.19 10.10 4.25
CA LEU A 873 -20.45 11.48 3.84
C LEU A 873 -19.35 12.36 4.42
N ASN A 874 -18.62 13.04 3.54
CA ASN A 874 -17.64 14.05 3.87
C ASN A 874 -18.19 15.43 3.52
N VAL A 875 -17.91 16.43 4.35
CA VAL A 875 -18.37 17.82 4.12
C VAL A 875 -17.22 18.76 4.42
N VAL A 876 -16.93 19.66 3.48
CA VAL A 876 -15.94 20.73 3.62
C VAL A 876 -16.61 22.06 3.34
N ALA A 877 -16.35 23.04 4.19
CA ALA A 877 -16.83 24.40 4.03
C ALA A 877 -15.65 25.37 4.05
N ARG A 878 -15.68 26.34 3.14
CA ARG A 878 -14.68 27.40 3.02
C ARG A 878 -15.34 28.77 3.08
N TYR A 879 -14.60 29.71 3.65
CA TYR A 879 -15.00 31.07 3.74
C TYR A 879 -13.83 32.01 3.39
N ASN A 880 -13.92 32.70 2.27
CA ASN A 880 -12.97 33.74 1.87
C ASN A 880 -13.27 35.00 2.65
N TRP A 881 -12.55 35.22 3.78
CA TRP A 881 -12.72 36.38 4.64
C TRP A 881 -12.44 37.68 3.88
N ASP A 882 -11.36 37.67 3.12
CA ASP A 882 -10.94 38.71 2.19
C ASP A 882 -10.11 38.11 1.05
N GLU A 883 -9.43 38.91 0.25
CA GLU A 883 -8.58 38.45 -0.86
C GLU A 883 -7.31 37.69 -0.41
N HIS A 884 -6.96 37.75 0.86
CA HIS A 884 -5.78 37.17 1.44
C HIS A 884 -6.07 35.95 2.32
N LEU A 885 -7.15 36.04 3.14
CA LEU A 885 -7.44 35.05 4.16
C LEU A 885 -8.64 34.17 3.80
N GLN A 886 -8.38 32.87 3.68
CA GLN A 886 -9.41 31.84 3.57
C GLN A 886 -9.43 30.99 4.83
N LEU A 887 -10.61 30.79 5.41
CA LEU A 887 -10.88 29.86 6.51
C LEU A 887 -11.54 28.61 5.95
N HIS A 888 -11.23 27.43 6.52
CA HIS A 888 -11.90 26.19 6.14
C HIS A 888 -12.19 25.31 7.36
N ALA A 889 -13.22 24.49 7.23
CA ALA A 889 -13.57 23.47 8.20
C ALA A 889 -14.13 22.25 7.47
N GLY A 890 -13.73 21.05 7.91
CA GLY A 890 -14.15 19.79 7.31
C GLY A 890 -14.61 18.78 8.34
N VAL A 891 -15.44 17.84 7.91
CA VAL A 891 -15.78 16.63 8.65
C VAL A 891 -15.77 15.46 7.67
N THR A 892 -14.86 14.49 7.86
CA THR A 892 -14.93 13.21 7.17
C THR A 892 -15.80 12.25 7.95
N ASN A 893 -16.45 11.31 7.27
CA ASN A 893 -17.39 10.34 7.85
C ASN A 893 -18.44 10.97 8.80
N LEU A 894 -19.05 12.08 8.36
CA LEU A 894 -20.00 12.87 9.16
C LEU A 894 -21.11 12.03 9.80
N LEU A 895 -21.56 10.96 9.12
CA LEU A 895 -22.64 10.10 9.60
C LEU A 895 -22.14 9.01 10.57
N ASN A 896 -20.86 9.00 10.92
CA ASN A 896 -20.22 8.01 11.79
C ASN A 896 -20.51 6.57 11.34
N LYS A 897 -20.40 6.32 10.03
CA LYS A 897 -20.53 4.96 9.50
C LYS A 897 -19.34 4.13 9.97
N LYS A 898 -19.61 3.05 10.67
CA LYS A 898 -18.58 2.12 11.17
C LYS A 898 -18.06 1.24 10.06
N ALA A 899 -16.78 0.91 10.11
CA ALA A 899 -16.18 -0.11 9.26
C ALA A 899 -16.94 -1.44 9.43
N PRO A 900 -17.30 -2.13 8.34
CA PRO A 900 -17.84 -3.46 8.42
C PRO A 900 -16.78 -4.46 8.89
N TYR A 901 -17.19 -5.53 9.54
CA TYR A 901 -16.28 -6.62 9.89
C TYR A 901 -15.80 -7.35 8.64
N ASP A 902 -14.50 -7.62 8.60
CA ASP A 902 -13.85 -8.57 7.71
C ASP A 902 -13.14 -9.61 8.59
N LEU A 903 -13.78 -10.78 8.74
CA LEU A 903 -13.31 -11.81 9.67
C LEU A 903 -12.46 -12.87 9.00
N GLN A 904 -12.44 -12.92 7.67
CA GLN A 904 -11.68 -13.93 6.95
C GLN A 904 -10.17 -13.62 7.08
N THR A 905 -9.71 -12.45 6.69
CA THR A 905 -8.30 -12.04 6.79
C THR A 905 -7.95 -11.49 8.19
N PHE A 906 -8.84 -10.64 8.75
CA PHE A 906 -8.50 -9.83 9.92
C PHE A 906 -9.16 -10.32 11.22
N GLY A 907 -9.98 -11.37 11.18
CA GLY A 907 -10.77 -11.84 12.31
C GLY A 907 -10.07 -12.77 13.29
N SER A 908 -8.93 -13.35 12.91
CA SER A 908 -8.16 -14.29 13.72
C SER A 908 -6.87 -13.66 14.26
N PRO A 909 -6.46 -13.96 15.49
CA PRO A 909 -5.20 -13.49 16.06
C PRO A 909 -3.93 -13.91 15.29
N GLY A 910 -3.99 -14.91 14.43
CA GLY A 910 -2.87 -15.39 13.62
C GLY A 910 -2.72 -14.71 12.25
N ASN A 911 -3.78 -14.05 11.77
CA ASN A 911 -3.80 -13.41 10.45
C ASN A 911 -3.69 -11.88 10.60
N GLY A 912 -2.53 -11.31 10.30
CA GLY A 912 -2.31 -9.85 10.40
C GLY A 912 -2.28 -9.30 11.84
N ALA A 913 -2.54 -10.13 12.86
CA ALA A 913 -2.59 -9.72 14.26
C ALA A 913 -1.22 -9.35 14.84
N GLU A 914 -0.13 -9.88 14.28
CA GLU A 914 1.24 -9.53 14.67
C GLU A 914 1.53 -8.04 14.53
N GLN A 915 0.75 -7.36 13.69
CA GLN A 915 0.94 -5.95 13.34
C GLN A 915 -0.22 -5.03 13.76
N GLY A 916 -1.12 -5.51 14.59
CA GLY A 916 -2.21 -4.69 15.07
C GLY A 916 -3.54 -4.92 14.35
N GLY A 917 -3.76 -6.10 13.76
CA GLY A 917 -4.97 -6.46 13.03
C GLY A 917 -6.24 -6.23 13.86
N ALA A 918 -7.11 -5.35 13.39
CA ALA A 918 -8.47 -5.20 13.85
C ALA A 918 -9.40 -5.86 12.81
N PRO A 919 -10.55 -6.44 13.16
CA PRO A 919 -11.38 -7.24 12.28
C PRO A 919 -12.13 -6.40 11.22
N TYR A 920 -11.41 -5.64 10.41
CA TYR A 920 -11.93 -4.85 9.30
C TYR A 920 -10.84 -4.71 8.22
N ASN A 921 -11.25 -4.45 7.00
CA ASN A 921 -10.33 -4.22 5.88
C ASN A 921 -9.86 -2.75 5.84
N PRO A 922 -8.59 -2.45 6.15
CA PRO A 922 -8.10 -1.07 6.19
C PRO A 922 -8.00 -0.43 4.80
N SER A 923 -7.81 -1.21 3.74
CA SER A 923 -7.72 -0.71 2.36
C SER A 923 -9.02 -0.06 1.88
N TYR A 924 -10.16 -0.39 2.48
CA TYR A 924 -11.47 0.12 2.07
C TYR A 924 -12.21 0.89 3.16
N HIS A 925 -11.94 0.62 4.43
CA HIS A 925 -12.83 1.02 5.50
C HIS A 925 -12.13 1.77 6.63
N GLN A 926 -10.92 2.32 6.36
CA GLN A 926 -10.09 3.02 7.36
C GLN A 926 -10.86 4.18 8.01
N ASP A 927 -11.57 5.01 7.22
CA ASP A 927 -12.34 6.15 7.74
C ASP A 927 -13.50 5.68 8.64
N GLY A 928 -14.07 4.49 8.37
CA GLY A 928 -15.06 3.86 9.23
C GLY A 928 -14.49 3.36 10.56
N ALA A 929 -13.24 2.94 10.56
CA ALA A 929 -12.52 2.50 11.76
C ALA A 929 -12.07 3.71 12.61
N VAL A 930 -11.58 4.77 11.99
CA VAL A 930 -11.20 6.02 12.64
C VAL A 930 -12.41 6.74 13.24
N GLY A 931 -13.55 6.74 12.51
CA GLY A 931 -14.75 7.49 12.83
C GLY A 931 -14.70 8.95 12.35
N PRO A 932 -15.69 9.79 12.69
CA PRO A 932 -15.71 11.17 12.22
C PRO A 932 -14.47 11.96 12.63
N MET A 933 -13.76 12.53 11.64
CA MET A 933 -12.64 13.46 11.83
C MET A 933 -13.12 14.90 11.56
N ILE A 934 -12.86 15.79 12.51
CA ILE A 934 -13.21 17.21 12.39
C ILE A 934 -11.91 17.99 12.18
N THR A 935 -11.84 18.77 11.12
CA THR A 935 -10.67 19.61 10.78
C THR A 935 -11.06 21.07 10.73
N VAL A 936 -10.14 21.94 11.08
CA VAL A 936 -10.27 23.39 10.94
C VAL A 936 -8.92 23.99 10.54
N GLY A 937 -8.93 24.96 9.65
CA GLY A 937 -7.71 25.57 9.18
C GLY A 937 -7.89 26.93 8.54
N ALA A 938 -6.76 27.53 8.19
CA ALA A 938 -6.69 28.82 7.52
C ALA A 938 -5.53 28.84 6.51
N THR A 939 -5.76 29.51 5.39
CA THR A 939 -4.74 29.79 4.38
C THR A 939 -4.64 31.31 4.20
N TYR A 940 -3.42 31.84 4.25
CA TYR A 940 -3.15 33.27 4.03
C TYR A 940 -2.19 33.43 2.83
N THR A 941 -2.60 34.25 1.87
CA THR A 941 -1.82 34.56 0.67
C THR A 941 -1.46 36.06 0.67
N PHE A 942 -0.16 36.38 0.55
CA PHE A 942 0.38 37.72 0.54
C PHE A 942 0.43 38.33 -0.86
#